data_43d69d762d4d1163bdc178a14b3da577
#
_entry.id   43d69d762d4d1163bdc178a14b3da577
#
_cell.length_a   1.000
_cell.length_b   1.000
_cell.length_c   1.000
_cell.angle_alpha   90.00
_cell.angle_beta   90.00
_cell.angle_gamma   90.00
#
_symmetry.space_group_name_H-M   'P 1'
#
loop_
_entity.id
_entity.type
_entity.pdbx_description
1 polymer ?
#
loop_
_entity_poly.entity_id
_entity_poly.type
_entity_poly.pdbx_seq_one_letter_code
_entity_poly.pdbx_strand_id
1 'polypeptide(L)'
;EKALALSAIDSIKDTRAFLENLYTSNQMQEFPTLYTVYASFLSDQKEYEKSEKVFKEAEKYLSNSSNFLYNLAILYIRKEERQKSIELLKQIITIDPNFASAHYLLGLMAFEDGRITEGTLAMMSYLVIAPEGRYAENAILKLNAKYGQNFLDKSKLTFSKSGDQYEEIETILRNQLPLKSAYKVKSEIDDVITRQIQAVAEYTVDHKIGDGFFETTYMPWIKDMMEKKQFEGLSYYILLSMEEKLGKKYISQKKKIVSFYENYLLAHFWGTFTKRKIDLFGKMEEVNILYKNNAPYLIGNVVNSKKEGKFKYLNESGNLRGELNYKNNELNGLQKYYDDKGILTEEKTFINGNLDGTKTTYFTNGATSITENYKEGVLEGLAATYYVNGGKQYEVNFSEGERDGKFIGLFPNGSKKMESNYTKGKLNGAYSKYNEAGDLIESCNYIDDAIDGKYIEYYDGKLLKTESLYAKGVVQGNTKTYHSNGVLERENVYVAGKINKSTEYYPNGKKQWEYLYNEKGELEKIISYDANENKYFEEIYKAGEIKSGIQYTRNNPNPEALSTSKKPFKISNLDGQPLAVGNYEKGKKVGEWNYYYSSGRLRMKENFIKGNQNGLAYAYKRNGELDAIRNYVNDTINGLYEVYENNKINRTFNYINGKQFGPFKTFYPDGTMSAEGNLSNGDVVETKLSYWQNGNVYYKDFYIEDELTSSQLFNSKGEKDFYIDYKNRTGNFNLSFYNGVFTQNYTMINGKRNGKVTIKDKLNTPILESEYINGVRHNRLKSYSPLGTLESDKTYYCGEIHGTETEYDMVGNLRLVDEQFFGEEHGKTTRYYYNKAKAVEYFEMDSDLYGEYKYFNHSGELILILNYENNAIKSYTTFGKTGLVDEKHEVKDGTASIVSRYPNGKKAIEMNFVKENIEGKLMIYSKEEKPEFESNYIHNSLNGDRIDYYTNGNIYKKERFKDGSHEGTQEYFKEDGKKWLTAEYKNEELHGNTYIYTNGILTLTKKYDSNELVEIIK
;
A
#
# COMPACT_ATOMS: atom_id res chain seq x y z
N GLU A 1 -20.78 -16.42 -7.93
CA GLU A 1 -21.73 -16.54 -9.05
C GLU A 1 -21.11 -17.23 -10.26
N LYS A 2 -19.92 -16.80 -10.75
CA LYS A 2 -19.28 -17.40 -11.93
C LYS A 2 -18.99 -18.90 -11.76
N ALA A 3 -18.52 -19.34 -10.59
CA ALA A 3 -18.25 -20.75 -10.31
C ALA A 3 -19.54 -21.59 -10.30
N LEU A 4 -20.61 -21.04 -9.72
CA LEU A 4 -21.94 -21.70 -9.74
C LEU A 4 -22.52 -21.74 -11.16
N ALA A 5 -22.37 -20.66 -11.94
CA ALA A 5 -22.80 -20.62 -13.32
C ALA A 5 -22.06 -21.65 -14.20
N LEU A 6 -20.74 -21.75 -14.06
CA LEU A 6 -19.91 -22.73 -14.76
C LEU A 6 -20.27 -24.18 -14.37
N SER A 7 -20.54 -24.42 -13.09
CA SER A 7 -21.02 -25.73 -12.61
C SER A 7 -22.41 -26.07 -13.15
N ALA A 8 -23.30 -25.08 -13.29
CA ALA A 8 -24.65 -25.27 -13.85
C ALA A 8 -24.65 -25.58 -15.35
N ILE A 9 -23.60 -25.23 -16.11
CA ILE A 9 -23.44 -25.56 -17.53
C ILE A 9 -22.64 -26.87 -17.73
N ASP A 10 -22.39 -27.63 -16.66
CA ASP A 10 -21.70 -28.93 -16.68
C ASP A 10 -20.23 -28.86 -17.19
N SER A 11 -19.59 -27.69 -17.11
CA SER A 11 -18.18 -27.50 -17.47
C SER A 11 -17.26 -27.77 -16.28
N ILE A 12 -17.08 -29.03 -15.92
CA ILE A 12 -16.21 -29.46 -14.80
C ILE A 12 -14.78 -28.92 -14.95
N LYS A 13 -14.24 -28.92 -16.17
CA LYS A 13 -12.87 -28.47 -16.46
C LYS A 13 -12.69 -26.97 -16.20
N ASP A 14 -13.65 -26.16 -16.68
CA ASP A 14 -13.56 -24.70 -16.54
C ASP A 14 -13.83 -24.26 -15.09
N THR A 15 -14.78 -24.94 -14.41
CA THR A 15 -15.03 -24.74 -12.97
C THR A 15 -13.79 -25.05 -12.16
N ARG A 16 -13.11 -26.17 -12.44
CA ARG A 16 -11.86 -26.54 -11.78
C ARG A 16 -10.79 -25.48 -12.00
N ALA A 17 -10.50 -25.12 -13.24
CA ALA A 17 -9.44 -24.15 -13.56
C ALA A 17 -9.69 -22.79 -12.90
N PHE A 18 -10.94 -22.35 -12.86
CA PHE A 18 -11.32 -21.10 -12.20
C PHE A 18 -11.13 -21.15 -10.67
N LEU A 19 -11.61 -22.20 -10.01
CA LEU A 19 -11.49 -22.35 -8.56
C LEU A 19 -10.02 -22.60 -8.12
N GLU A 20 -9.25 -23.40 -8.86
CA GLU A 20 -7.82 -23.61 -8.60
C GLU A 20 -7.02 -22.31 -8.73
N ASN A 21 -7.33 -21.46 -9.71
CA ASN A 21 -6.67 -20.16 -9.86
C ASN A 21 -6.95 -19.26 -8.64
N LEU A 22 -8.23 -19.12 -8.23
CA LEU A 22 -8.59 -18.34 -7.05
C LEU A 22 -7.92 -18.84 -5.76
N TYR A 23 -7.79 -20.18 -5.63
CA TYR A 23 -7.15 -20.81 -4.48
C TYR A 23 -5.63 -20.58 -4.47
N THR A 24 -4.94 -20.81 -5.59
CA THR A 24 -3.48 -20.66 -5.69
C THR A 24 -3.02 -19.20 -5.65
N SER A 25 -3.86 -18.27 -6.11
CA SER A 25 -3.60 -16.82 -6.01
C SER A 25 -3.99 -16.21 -4.65
N ASN A 26 -4.41 -17.02 -3.68
CA ASN A 26 -4.90 -16.60 -2.34
C ASN A 26 -6.13 -15.65 -2.35
N GLN A 27 -6.80 -15.46 -3.47
CA GLN A 27 -7.97 -14.57 -3.58
C GLN A 27 -9.20 -15.09 -2.81
N MET A 28 -9.25 -16.38 -2.46
CA MET A 28 -10.33 -16.93 -1.64
C MET A 28 -10.34 -16.38 -0.21
N GLN A 29 -9.22 -15.81 0.28
CA GLN A 29 -9.16 -15.20 1.62
C GLN A 29 -10.06 -13.96 1.72
N GLU A 30 -10.28 -13.25 0.61
CA GLU A 30 -11.19 -12.09 0.57
C GLU A 30 -12.66 -12.50 0.58
N PHE A 31 -12.96 -13.69 0.06
CA PHE A 31 -14.30 -14.28 0.00
C PHE A 31 -14.32 -15.70 0.57
N PRO A 32 -14.24 -15.87 1.90
CA PRO A 32 -14.03 -17.19 2.53
C PRO A 32 -15.07 -18.27 2.16
N THR A 33 -16.28 -17.89 1.80
CA THR A 33 -17.31 -18.84 1.34
C THR A 33 -16.91 -19.61 0.08
N LEU A 34 -15.98 -19.08 -0.74
CA LEU A 34 -15.45 -19.76 -1.92
C LEU A 34 -14.64 -21.00 -1.57
N TYR A 35 -14.01 -21.05 -0.40
CA TYR A 35 -13.37 -22.28 0.08
C TYR A 35 -14.37 -23.44 0.20
N THR A 36 -15.57 -23.16 0.74
CA THR A 36 -16.62 -24.19 0.84
C THR A 36 -17.05 -24.69 -0.54
N VAL A 37 -17.21 -23.78 -1.50
CA VAL A 37 -17.56 -24.14 -2.87
C VAL A 37 -16.48 -25.01 -3.50
N TYR A 38 -15.21 -24.62 -3.35
CA TYR A 38 -14.08 -25.38 -3.93
C TYR A 38 -13.90 -26.73 -3.26
N ALA A 39 -13.94 -26.79 -1.93
CA ALA A 39 -13.83 -28.04 -1.19
C ALA A 39 -14.97 -29.00 -1.52
N SER A 40 -16.22 -28.51 -1.62
CA SER A 40 -17.37 -29.32 -2.03
C SER A 40 -17.20 -29.84 -3.47
N PHE A 41 -16.75 -29.01 -4.40
CA PHE A 41 -16.43 -29.42 -5.77
C PHE A 41 -15.39 -30.55 -5.77
N LEU A 42 -14.28 -30.42 -5.03
CA LEU A 42 -13.26 -31.48 -4.92
C LEU A 42 -13.83 -32.76 -4.32
N SER A 43 -14.71 -32.65 -3.31
CA SER A 43 -15.42 -33.79 -2.68
C SER A 43 -16.33 -34.50 -3.70
N ASP A 44 -17.04 -33.77 -4.56
CA ASP A 44 -17.88 -34.34 -5.62
C ASP A 44 -17.05 -35.05 -6.69
N GLN A 45 -15.82 -34.59 -6.95
CA GLN A 45 -14.85 -35.25 -7.82
C GLN A 45 -14.10 -36.41 -7.14
N LYS A 46 -14.46 -36.78 -5.89
CA LYS A 46 -13.82 -37.83 -5.07
C LYS A 46 -12.37 -37.54 -4.67
N GLU A 47 -11.92 -36.28 -4.74
CA GLU A 47 -10.59 -35.84 -4.30
C GLU A 47 -10.63 -35.49 -2.79
N TYR A 48 -10.97 -36.44 -1.94
CA TYR A 48 -11.33 -36.23 -0.54
C TYR A 48 -10.20 -35.61 0.30
N GLU A 49 -8.94 -36.00 0.07
CA GLU A 49 -7.80 -35.46 0.83
C GLU A 49 -7.52 -34.00 0.50
N LYS A 50 -7.63 -33.64 -0.79
CA LYS A 50 -7.50 -32.23 -1.20
C LYS A 50 -8.67 -31.40 -0.67
N SER A 51 -9.89 -31.93 -0.74
CA SER A 51 -11.08 -31.30 -0.19
C SER A 51 -10.92 -31.01 1.31
N GLU A 52 -10.47 -31.99 2.09
CA GLU A 52 -10.25 -31.83 3.52
C GLU A 52 -9.19 -30.76 3.84
N LYS A 53 -8.10 -30.71 3.03
CA LYS A 53 -7.09 -29.66 3.18
C LYS A 53 -7.69 -28.28 2.98
N VAL A 54 -8.52 -28.09 1.93
CA VAL A 54 -9.18 -26.80 1.65
C VAL A 54 -10.16 -26.43 2.77
N PHE A 55 -10.94 -27.40 3.29
CA PHE A 55 -11.81 -27.16 4.45
C PHE A 55 -11.02 -26.74 5.70
N LYS A 56 -9.90 -27.40 6.00
CA LYS A 56 -9.03 -27.02 7.15
C LYS A 56 -8.47 -25.59 7.04
N GLU A 57 -8.12 -25.16 5.83
CA GLU A 57 -7.68 -23.77 5.61
C GLU A 57 -8.81 -22.74 5.81
N ALA A 58 -10.05 -23.14 5.47
CA ALA A 58 -11.23 -22.29 5.63
C ALA A 58 -11.76 -22.23 7.07
N GLU A 59 -11.42 -23.20 7.91
CA GLU A 59 -11.97 -23.34 9.28
C GLU A 59 -11.74 -22.08 10.12
N LYS A 60 -10.61 -21.40 9.96
CA LYS A 60 -10.31 -20.13 10.65
C LYS A 60 -11.29 -19.00 10.33
N TYR A 61 -11.98 -19.07 9.19
CA TYR A 61 -12.94 -18.05 8.76
C TYR A 61 -14.40 -18.49 8.94
N LEU A 62 -14.70 -19.79 8.90
CA LEU A 62 -16.05 -20.34 8.73
C LEU A 62 -16.44 -21.37 9.81
N SER A 63 -15.68 -21.50 10.90
CA SER A 63 -15.89 -22.51 11.95
C SER A 63 -17.29 -22.51 12.59
N ASN A 64 -18.03 -21.41 12.49
CA ASN A 64 -19.39 -21.26 13.00
C ASN A 64 -20.46 -21.19 11.88
N SER A 65 -20.08 -21.37 10.63
CA SER A 65 -21.03 -21.39 9.50
C SER A 65 -21.71 -22.75 9.41
N SER A 66 -23.04 -22.77 9.57
CA SER A 66 -23.83 -24.00 9.47
C SER A 66 -23.67 -24.69 8.10
N ASN A 67 -23.61 -23.89 7.02
CA ASN A 67 -23.39 -24.40 5.66
C ASN A 67 -21.99 -24.99 5.48
N PHE A 68 -20.96 -24.34 6.01
CA PHE A 68 -19.59 -24.87 5.98
C PHE A 68 -19.47 -26.18 6.73
N LEU A 69 -19.94 -26.21 7.97
CA LEU A 69 -19.92 -27.41 8.82
C LEU A 69 -20.70 -28.56 8.20
N TYR A 70 -21.84 -28.29 7.55
CA TYR A 70 -22.66 -29.29 6.89
C TYR A 70 -21.93 -29.91 5.69
N ASN A 71 -21.29 -29.10 4.83
CA ASN A 71 -20.52 -29.62 3.71
C ASN A 71 -19.30 -30.42 4.18
N LEU A 72 -18.65 -30.01 5.27
CA LEU A 72 -17.57 -30.78 5.89
C LEU A 72 -18.11 -32.12 6.50
N ALA A 73 -19.29 -32.11 7.10
CA ALA A 73 -19.93 -33.35 7.57
C ALA A 73 -20.23 -34.33 6.41
N ILE A 74 -20.69 -33.82 5.27
CA ILE A 74 -20.88 -34.61 4.05
C ILE A 74 -19.56 -35.22 3.55
N LEU A 75 -18.45 -34.44 3.56
CA LEU A 75 -17.14 -34.98 3.23
C LEU A 75 -16.77 -36.15 4.13
N TYR A 76 -16.94 -36.03 5.46
CA TYR A 76 -16.61 -37.11 6.40
C TYR A 76 -17.53 -38.34 6.25
N ILE A 77 -18.77 -38.14 5.81
CA ILE A 77 -19.62 -39.29 5.42
C ILE A 77 -19.02 -40.03 4.21
N ARG A 78 -18.60 -39.28 3.17
CA ARG A 78 -17.99 -39.86 1.98
C ARG A 78 -16.65 -40.56 2.24
N LYS A 79 -15.92 -40.08 3.27
CA LYS A 79 -14.68 -40.71 3.77
C LYS A 79 -14.91 -41.87 4.71
N GLU A 80 -16.15 -42.21 5.06
CA GLU A 80 -16.54 -43.20 6.04
C GLU A 80 -16.09 -42.85 7.48
N GLU A 81 -15.74 -41.60 7.76
CA GLU A 81 -15.35 -41.06 9.06
C GLU A 81 -16.58 -40.62 9.86
N ARG A 82 -17.47 -41.60 10.13
CA ARG A 82 -18.82 -41.38 10.61
C ARG A 82 -18.91 -40.57 11.90
N GLN A 83 -18.04 -40.84 12.89
CA GLN A 83 -18.08 -40.12 14.17
C GLN A 83 -17.81 -38.62 14.03
N LYS A 84 -16.88 -38.23 13.18
CA LYS A 84 -16.61 -36.81 12.91
C LYS A 84 -17.81 -36.08 12.28
N SER A 85 -18.53 -36.78 11.38
CA SER A 85 -19.76 -36.24 10.81
C SER A 85 -20.85 -36.03 11.89
N ILE A 86 -21.05 -37.01 12.78
CA ILE A 86 -22.02 -36.89 13.87
C ILE A 86 -21.73 -35.70 14.78
N GLU A 87 -20.46 -35.47 15.16
CA GLU A 87 -20.09 -34.34 16.01
C GLU A 87 -20.33 -33.01 15.30
N LEU A 88 -20.01 -32.90 14.01
CA LEU A 88 -20.31 -31.69 13.21
C LEU A 88 -21.81 -31.42 13.10
N LEU A 89 -22.64 -32.48 12.88
CA LEU A 89 -24.10 -32.34 12.84
C LEU A 89 -24.66 -31.86 14.17
N LYS A 90 -24.18 -32.39 15.30
CA LYS A 90 -24.53 -31.90 16.64
C LYS A 90 -24.11 -30.45 16.84
N GLN A 91 -22.91 -30.07 16.40
CA GLN A 91 -22.45 -28.69 16.46
C GLN A 91 -23.36 -27.75 15.65
N ILE A 92 -23.73 -28.13 14.40
CA ILE A 92 -24.68 -27.37 13.60
C ILE A 92 -25.99 -27.13 14.33
N ILE A 93 -26.61 -28.20 14.85
CA ILE A 93 -27.89 -28.14 15.57
C ILE A 93 -27.80 -27.28 16.85
N THR A 94 -26.61 -27.18 17.44
CA THR A 94 -26.37 -26.33 18.62
C THR A 94 -26.33 -24.84 18.24
N ILE A 95 -25.61 -24.49 17.16
CA ILE A 95 -25.44 -23.08 16.75
C ILE A 95 -26.59 -22.59 15.86
N ASP A 96 -27.28 -23.49 15.15
CA ASP A 96 -28.37 -23.23 14.22
C ASP A 96 -29.46 -24.29 14.32
N PRO A 97 -30.29 -24.27 15.37
CA PRO A 97 -31.37 -25.24 15.55
C PRO A 97 -32.36 -25.31 14.37
N ASN A 98 -32.46 -24.30 13.53
CA ASN A 98 -33.35 -24.28 12.36
C ASN A 98 -32.76 -24.96 11.11
N PHE A 99 -31.52 -25.47 11.17
CA PHE A 99 -30.88 -26.12 10.02
C PHE A 99 -31.44 -27.52 9.78
N ALA A 100 -32.60 -27.61 9.11
CA ALA A 100 -33.40 -28.84 8.96
C ALA A 100 -32.58 -30.05 8.46
N SER A 101 -31.70 -29.85 7.46
CA SER A 101 -30.90 -30.95 6.87
C SER A 101 -29.98 -31.64 7.88
N ALA A 102 -29.50 -30.92 8.90
CA ALA A 102 -28.65 -31.52 9.94
C ALA A 102 -29.47 -32.49 10.82
N HIS A 103 -30.73 -32.14 11.20
CA HIS A 103 -31.61 -33.01 11.95
C HIS A 103 -31.95 -34.27 11.16
N TYR A 104 -32.27 -34.13 9.85
CA TYR A 104 -32.53 -35.26 8.98
C TYR A 104 -31.32 -36.19 8.90
N LEU A 105 -30.15 -35.68 8.66
CA LEU A 105 -28.95 -36.49 8.48
C LEU A 105 -28.52 -37.17 9.78
N LEU A 106 -28.57 -36.45 10.90
CA LEU A 106 -28.31 -37.01 12.23
C LEU A 106 -29.31 -38.14 12.58
N GLY A 107 -30.60 -37.92 12.27
CA GLY A 107 -31.63 -38.93 12.46
C GLY A 107 -31.42 -40.18 11.58
N LEU A 108 -31.02 -40.00 10.34
CA LEU A 108 -30.67 -41.10 9.43
C LEU A 108 -29.51 -41.94 9.97
N MET A 109 -28.45 -41.28 10.44
CA MET A 109 -27.26 -41.91 10.99
C MET A 109 -27.61 -42.67 12.29
N ALA A 110 -28.45 -42.07 13.16
CA ALA A 110 -28.91 -42.75 14.36
C ALA A 110 -29.71 -44.03 14.04
N PHE A 111 -30.60 -43.99 13.05
CA PHE A 111 -31.32 -45.20 12.61
C PHE A 111 -30.41 -46.28 12.02
N GLU A 112 -29.37 -45.88 11.26
CA GLU A 112 -28.39 -46.84 10.74
C GLU A 112 -27.60 -47.53 11.86
N ASP A 113 -27.31 -46.78 12.97
CA ASP A 113 -26.67 -47.33 14.16
C ASP A 113 -27.64 -48.16 15.05
N GLY A 114 -28.89 -48.32 14.64
CA GLY A 114 -29.92 -49.02 15.41
C GLY A 114 -30.50 -48.23 16.59
N ARG A 115 -30.22 -46.93 16.71
CA ARG A 115 -30.70 -46.03 17.77
C ARG A 115 -32.04 -45.41 17.38
N ILE A 116 -33.12 -46.11 17.70
CA ILE A 116 -34.46 -45.75 17.19
C ILE A 116 -34.98 -44.48 17.82
N THR A 117 -34.83 -44.33 19.14
CA THR A 117 -35.33 -43.15 19.86
C THR A 117 -34.63 -41.88 19.42
N GLU A 118 -33.29 -41.89 19.35
CA GLU A 118 -32.51 -40.77 18.88
C GLU A 118 -32.90 -40.41 17.44
N GLY A 119 -32.97 -41.38 16.52
CA GLY A 119 -33.41 -41.21 15.17
C GLY A 119 -34.81 -40.63 15.05
N THR A 120 -35.75 -41.10 15.92
CA THR A 120 -37.12 -40.57 15.97
C THR A 120 -37.16 -39.11 16.42
N LEU A 121 -36.48 -38.75 17.50
CA LEU A 121 -36.41 -37.40 18.03
C LEU A 121 -35.88 -36.41 16.95
N ALA A 122 -34.81 -36.76 16.27
CA ALA A 122 -34.22 -35.94 15.22
C ALA A 122 -35.15 -35.83 13.97
N MET A 123 -35.75 -36.93 13.53
CA MET A 123 -36.66 -36.92 12.37
C MET A 123 -37.97 -36.19 12.66
N MET A 124 -38.51 -36.33 13.88
CA MET A 124 -39.66 -35.51 14.32
C MET A 124 -39.35 -34.04 14.23
N SER A 125 -38.21 -33.61 14.77
CA SER A 125 -37.80 -32.22 14.75
C SER A 125 -37.58 -31.73 13.32
N TYR A 126 -36.95 -32.54 12.45
CA TYR A 126 -36.86 -32.22 11.01
C TYR A 126 -38.24 -31.98 10.39
N LEU A 127 -39.21 -32.85 10.62
CA LEU A 127 -40.56 -32.74 10.06
C LEU A 127 -41.37 -31.57 10.66
N VAL A 128 -41.06 -31.11 11.85
CA VAL A 128 -41.64 -29.91 12.43
C VAL A 128 -41.04 -28.64 11.80
N ILE A 129 -39.75 -28.63 11.52
CA ILE A 129 -39.04 -27.50 10.88
C ILE A 129 -39.37 -27.39 9.39
N ALA A 130 -39.38 -28.51 8.69
CA ALA A 130 -39.53 -28.59 7.25
C ALA A 130 -40.50 -29.72 6.83
N PRO A 131 -41.82 -29.60 7.14
CA PRO A 131 -42.82 -30.66 6.89
C PRO A 131 -43.02 -30.96 5.42
N GLU A 132 -42.74 -30.02 4.51
CA GLU A 132 -42.80 -30.15 3.04
C GLU A 132 -41.38 -30.05 2.43
N GLY A 133 -40.34 -30.17 3.25
CA GLY A 133 -38.94 -30.09 2.81
C GLY A 133 -38.57 -31.26 1.90
N ARG A 134 -37.46 -31.08 1.17
CA ARG A 134 -36.93 -32.04 0.15
C ARG A 134 -36.88 -33.48 0.65
N TYR A 135 -36.69 -33.72 1.95
CA TYR A 135 -36.51 -35.03 2.54
C TYR A 135 -37.73 -35.46 3.38
N ALA A 136 -38.82 -34.68 3.40
CA ALA A 136 -39.96 -34.95 4.33
C ALA A 136 -40.61 -36.32 4.09
N GLU A 137 -40.94 -36.63 2.82
CA GLU A 137 -41.47 -37.98 2.51
C GLU A 137 -40.49 -39.10 2.89
N ASN A 138 -39.20 -38.90 2.60
CA ASN A 138 -38.19 -39.89 2.96
C ASN A 138 -38.06 -40.08 4.47
N ALA A 139 -38.12 -38.98 5.25
CA ALA A 139 -38.12 -39.05 6.72
C ALA A 139 -39.30 -39.88 7.25
N ILE A 140 -40.50 -39.64 6.72
CA ILE A 140 -41.70 -40.43 7.09
C ILE A 140 -41.53 -41.92 6.73
N LEU A 141 -41.03 -42.20 5.50
CA LEU A 141 -40.78 -43.59 5.09
C LEU A 141 -39.72 -44.28 5.95
N LYS A 142 -38.67 -43.57 6.34
CA LYS A 142 -37.62 -44.13 7.23
C LYS A 142 -38.13 -44.37 8.64
N LEU A 143 -38.94 -43.50 9.20
CA LEU A 143 -39.63 -43.73 10.46
C LEU A 143 -40.47 -44.98 10.39
N ASN A 144 -41.32 -45.11 9.37
CA ASN A 144 -42.19 -46.27 9.21
C ASN A 144 -41.40 -47.57 9.02
N ALA A 145 -40.39 -47.59 8.16
CA ALA A 145 -39.53 -48.76 7.91
C ALA A 145 -38.79 -49.21 9.18
N LYS A 146 -38.22 -48.27 9.95
CA LYS A 146 -37.46 -48.60 11.19
C LYS A 146 -38.36 -49.14 12.28
N TYR A 147 -39.53 -48.57 12.44
CA TYR A 147 -40.53 -49.11 13.39
C TYR A 147 -40.99 -50.53 13.01
N GLY A 148 -41.21 -50.81 11.71
CA GLY A 148 -41.55 -52.15 11.24
C GLY A 148 -40.41 -53.17 11.40
N GLN A 149 -39.17 -52.76 11.34
CA GLN A 149 -37.98 -53.62 11.46
C GLN A 149 -37.45 -53.74 12.90
N ASN A 150 -37.93 -53.00 13.84
CA ASN A 150 -37.39 -52.84 15.17
C ASN A 150 -37.15 -54.13 15.93
N PHE A 151 -38.02 -55.12 15.79
CA PHE A 151 -37.94 -56.33 16.63
C PHE A 151 -36.96 -57.35 16.04
N LEU A 152 -36.54 -57.20 14.78
CA LEU A 152 -35.67 -58.18 14.11
C LEU A 152 -34.16 -57.95 14.38
N ASP A 153 -33.74 -56.77 14.80
CA ASP A 153 -32.32 -56.41 14.84
C ASP A 153 -31.84 -56.13 16.29
N LYS A 154 -32.05 -57.09 17.20
CA LYS A 154 -31.61 -57.00 18.62
C LYS A 154 -30.07 -57.01 18.78
N SER A 155 -29.33 -57.44 17.79
CA SER A 155 -27.88 -57.64 17.88
C SER A 155 -27.01 -56.37 17.72
N LYS A 156 -27.60 -55.23 17.30
CA LYS A 156 -26.86 -53.97 17.03
C LYS A 156 -27.03 -52.93 18.13
N LEU A 157 -27.61 -53.26 19.27
CA LEU A 157 -27.80 -52.31 20.36
C LEU A 157 -26.51 -52.04 21.12
N THR A 158 -25.91 -50.92 20.90
CA THR A 158 -24.92 -50.33 21.81
C THR A 158 -25.55 -49.12 22.50
N PHE A 159 -25.98 -49.35 23.76
CA PHE A 159 -26.40 -48.22 24.59
C PHE A 159 -25.19 -47.38 24.96
N SER A 160 -25.31 -46.08 24.87
CA SER A 160 -24.28 -45.14 25.32
C SER A 160 -24.14 -45.26 26.87
N LYS A 161 -22.92 -45.42 27.37
CA LYS A 161 -22.65 -45.47 28.82
C LYS A 161 -22.64 -44.06 29.47
N SER A 162 -22.71 -43.03 28.68
CA SER A 162 -22.73 -41.64 29.13
C SER A 162 -23.54 -40.79 28.16
N GLY A 163 -24.29 -39.82 28.66
CA GLY A 163 -25.14 -38.93 27.86
C GLY A 163 -26.59 -39.47 27.78
N ASP A 164 -27.12 -39.51 26.55
CA ASP A 164 -28.54 -39.91 26.32
C ASP A 164 -28.90 -41.30 26.81
N GLN A 165 -29.96 -41.44 27.62
CA GLN A 165 -30.37 -42.69 28.26
C GLN A 165 -31.77 -43.12 27.82
N TYR A 166 -31.85 -43.92 26.78
CA TYR A 166 -33.12 -44.33 26.15
C TYR A 166 -33.45 -45.83 26.23
N GLU A 167 -32.80 -46.58 27.12
CA GLU A 167 -32.95 -48.06 27.16
C GLU A 167 -34.39 -48.48 27.32
N GLU A 168 -35.16 -47.84 28.18
CA GLU A 168 -36.56 -48.19 28.45
C GLU A 168 -37.45 -47.97 27.24
N ILE A 169 -37.42 -46.76 26.65
CA ILE A 169 -38.20 -46.44 25.42
C ILE A 169 -37.75 -47.23 24.20
N GLU A 170 -36.44 -47.46 24.04
CA GLU A 170 -35.92 -48.34 22.98
C GLU A 170 -36.48 -49.76 23.11
N THR A 171 -36.59 -50.31 24.36
CA THR A 171 -37.16 -51.63 24.61
C THR A 171 -38.66 -51.65 24.30
N ILE A 172 -39.42 -50.61 24.66
CA ILE A 172 -40.86 -50.47 24.37
C ILE A 172 -41.09 -50.45 22.86
N LEU A 173 -40.29 -49.65 22.07
CA LEU A 173 -40.43 -49.54 20.62
C LEU A 173 -40.03 -50.83 19.91
N ARG A 174 -38.96 -51.48 20.31
CA ARG A 174 -38.49 -52.74 19.70
C ARG A 174 -39.46 -53.91 19.97
N ASN A 175 -40.12 -53.93 21.08
CA ASN A 175 -41.14 -54.93 21.37
C ASN A 175 -42.53 -54.58 20.82
N GLN A 176 -42.61 -53.51 20.01
CA GLN A 176 -43.86 -53.07 19.35
C GLN A 176 -45.03 -52.84 20.29
N LEU A 177 -44.74 -52.46 21.54
CA LEU A 177 -45.82 -52.30 22.59
C LEU A 177 -46.83 -51.21 22.18
N PRO A 178 -46.47 -50.11 21.55
CA PRO A 178 -47.44 -49.11 21.07
C PRO A 178 -48.39 -49.62 19.99
N LEU A 179 -48.03 -50.70 19.27
CA LEU A 179 -48.87 -51.27 18.19
C LEU A 179 -49.99 -52.24 18.75
N LYS A 180 -49.94 -52.56 20.02
CA LYS A 180 -50.94 -53.38 20.63
C LYS A 180 -52.28 -52.63 20.75
N SER A 181 -53.44 -53.35 20.60
CA SER A 181 -54.76 -52.77 20.66
C SER A 181 -55.14 -52.09 21.99
N ALA A 182 -54.41 -52.43 23.05
CA ALA A 182 -54.55 -51.84 24.37
C ALA A 182 -54.01 -50.40 24.44
N TYR A 183 -53.08 -50.06 23.59
CA TYR A 183 -52.48 -48.71 23.51
C TYR A 183 -53.48 -47.76 22.85
N LYS A 184 -53.82 -46.66 23.52
CA LYS A 184 -54.79 -45.68 23.03
C LYS A 184 -54.12 -44.52 22.39
N VAL A 185 -54.42 -44.26 21.08
CA VAL A 185 -53.86 -43.15 20.31
C VAL A 185 -54.65 -41.85 20.61
N LYS A 186 -53.94 -40.74 20.77
CA LYS A 186 -54.50 -39.44 21.06
C LYS A 186 -54.70 -38.60 19.76
N SER A 187 -54.84 -39.29 18.61
CA SER A 187 -55.06 -38.72 17.28
C SER A 187 -56.12 -39.57 16.57
N GLU A 188 -56.89 -38.93 15.63
CA GLU A 188 -57.75 -39.69 14.71
C GLU A 188 -56.99 -40.46 13.65
N ILE A 189 -55.68 -40.10 13.43
CA ILE A 189 -54.77 -40.87 12.59
C ILE A 189 -54.17 -41.97 13.48
N ASP A 190 -54.72 -43.15 13.32
CA ASP A 190 -54.26 -44.35 14.01
C ASP A 190 -53.43 -45.24 13.07
N ASP A 191 -52.15 -44.88 12.93
CA ASP A 191 -51.17 -45.63 12.12
C ASP A 191 -49.90 -45.96 12.95
N VAL A 192 -48.98 -46.72 12.35
CA VAL A 192 -47.77 -47.18 13.01
C VAL A 192 -46.91 -45.98 13.45
N ILE A 193 -46.75 -44.96 12.62
CA ILE A 193 -45.91 -43.80 12.95
C ILE A 193 -46.50 -43.02 14.10
N THR A 194 -47.81 -42.68 14.02
CA THR A 194 -48.51 -41.93 15.07
C THR A 194 -48.45 -42.60 16.43
N ARG A 195 -48.69 -43.97 16.47
CA ARG A 195 -48.57 -44.76 17.69
C ARG A 195 -47.19 -44.72 18.30
N GLN A 196 -46.13 -44.85 17.51
CA GLN A 196 -44.74 -44.91 17.95
C GLN A 196 -44.25 -43.53 18.39
N ILE A 197 -44.57 -42.51 17.60
CA ILE A 197 -44.22 -41.13 17.96
C ILE A 197 -44.92 -40.70 19.24
N GLN A 198 -46.20 -41.11 19.43
CA GLN A 198 -46.92 -40.84 20.67
C GLN A 198 -46.21 -41.47 21.88
N ALA A 199 -45.77 -42.74 21.76
CA ALA A 199 -45.05 -43.40 22.83
C ALA A 199 -43.75 -42.68 23.19
N VAL A 200 -42.97 -42.22 22.18
CA VAL A 200 -41.77 -41.41 22.43
C VAL A 200 -42.13 -40.09 23.10
N ALA A 201 -43.20 -39.41 22.68
CA ALA A 201 -43.61 -38.14 23.26
C ALA A 201 -44.13 -38.30 24.68
N GLU A 202 -44.91 -39.35 24.97
CA GLU A 202 -45.37 -39.67 26.33
C GLU A 202 -44.18 -40.00 27.26
N TYR A 203 -43.22 -40.76 26.79
CA TYR A 203 -42.01 -41.05 27.57
C TYR A 203 -41.26 -39.76 27.96
N THR A 204 -41.17 -38.76 27.07
CA THR A 204 -40.48 -37.49 27.39
C THR A 204 -41.11 -36.70 28.53
N VAL A 205 -42.43 -36.86 28.78
CA VAL A 205 -43.14 -36.15 29.88
C VAL A 205 -42.63 -36.57 31.25
N ASP A 206 -42.48 -37.89 31.44
CA ASP A 206 -42.09 -38.46 32.71
C ASP A 206 -40.57 -38.62 32.86
N HIS A 207 -39.84 -38.60 31.76
CA HIS A 207 -38.38 -38.74 31.76
C HIS A 207 -37.68 -37.52 32.35
N LYS A 208 -36.74 -37.75 33.28
CA LYS A 208 -35.86 -36.68 33.76
C LYS A 208 -34.78 -36.44 32.73
N ILE A 209 -34.81 -35.25 32.12
CA ILE A 209 -33.83 -34.82 31.14
C ILE A 209 -32.41 -34.85 31.75
N GLY A 210 -31.53 -35.63 31.19
CA GLY A 210 -30.11 -35.70 31.54
C GLY A 210 -29.28 -34.64 30.83
N ASP A 211 -28.01 -34.89 30.62
CA ASP A 211 -27.05 -34.00 29.95
C ASP A 211 -26.69 -34.46 28.51
N GLY A 212 -27.37 -35.50 28.03
CA GLY A 212 -27.21 -36.02 26.68
C GLY A 212 -27.65 -35.02 25.61
N PHE A 213 -27.04 -35.11 24.41
CA PHE A 213 -27.33 -34.20 23.32
C PHE A 213 -28.78 -34.26 22.85
N PHE A 214 -29.33 -35.43 22.64
CA PHE A 214 -30.72 -35.62 22.19
C PHE A 214 -31.71 -35.24 23.28
N GLU A 215 -31.41 -35.57 24.52
CA GLU A 215 -32.25 -35.22 25.67
C GLU A 215 -32.35 -33.67 25.79
N THR A 216 -31.24 -32.99 25.85
CA THR A 216 -31.19 -31.54 26.04
C THR A 216 -31.67 -30.75 24.81
N THR A 217 -31.55 -31.32 23.61
CA THR A 217 -31.91 -30.65 22.36
C THR A 217 -33.38 -30.82 21.98
N TYR A 218 -33.92 -32.03 22.13
CA TYR A 218 -35.23 -32.35 21.58
C TYR A 218 -36.34 -32.56 22.64
N MET A 219 -36.04 -33.12 23.78
CA MET A 219 -37.08 -33.40 24.77
C MET A 219 -37.77 -32.13 25.33
N PRO A 220 -37.11 -31.00 25.53
CA PRO A 220 -37.77 -29.82 26.07
C PRO A 220 -38.99 -29.33 25.28
N TRP A 221 -38.87 -29.29 23.93
CA TRP A 221 -40.00 -28.87 23.10
C TRP A 221 -41.07 -29.94 23.01
N ILE A 222 -40.72 -31.23 23.00
CA ILE A 222 -41.69 -32.34 22.97
C ILE A 222 -42.50 -32.35 24.28
N LYS A 223 -41.82 -32.18 25.41
CA LYS A 223 -42.46 -32.09 26.73
C LYS A 223 -43.45 -30.90 26.78
N ASP A 224 -43.01 -29.69 26.37
CA ASP A 224 -43.85 -28.50 26.29
C ASP A 224 -45.10 -28.72 25.37
N MET A 225 -44.90 -29.37 24.23
CA MET A 225 -45.97 -29.73 23.30
C MET A 225 -46.98 -30.69 23.92
N MET A 226 -46.53 -31.68 24.64
CA MET A 226 -47.38 -32.65 25.33
C MET A 226 -48.17 -32.01 26.49
N GLU A 227 -47.51 -31.20 27.31
CA GLU A 227 -48.14 -30.44 28.41
C GLU A 227 -49.23 -29.48 27.89
N LYS A 228 -49.04 -28.90 26.69
CA LYS A 228 -50.04 -28.06 26.04
C LYS A 228 -51.08 -28.83 25.23
N LYS A 229 -51.06 -30.15 25.31
CA LYS A 229 -52.02 -31.06 24.63
C LYS A 229 -52.08 -30.89 23.11
N GLN A 230 -50.93 -30.63 22.49
CA GLN A 230 -50.85 -30.36 21.04
C GLN A 230 -50.46 -31.58 20.19
N PHE A 231 -50.35 -32.75 20.76
CA PHE A 231 -49.93 -34.00 20.08
C PHE A 231 -50.77 -34.32 18.84
N GLU A 232 -52.10 -34.16 18.93
CA GLU A 232 -52.98 -34.41 17.79
C GLU A 232 -52.65 -33.52 16.62
N GLY A 233 -52.43 -32.19 16.82
CA GLY A 233 -52.01 -31.26 15.81
C GLY A 233 -50.67 -31.61 15.18
N LEU A 234 -49.69 -31.98 16.01
CA LEU A 234 -48.38 -32.47 15.58
C LEU A 234 -48.52 -33.67 14.63
N SER A 235 -49.34 -34.66 15.01
CA SER A 235 -49.51 -35.92 14.24
C SER A 235 -50.00 -35.66 12.81
N TYR A 236 -50.82 -34.61 12.58
CA TYR A 236 -51.22 -34.17 11.25
C TYR A 236 -50.15 -33.33 10.58
N TYR A 237 -49.53 -32.42 11.30
CA TYR A 237 -48.59 -31.44 10.74
C TYR A 237 -47.35 -32.11 10.12
N ILE A 238 -46.75 -33.10 10.78
CA ILE A 238 -45.59 -33.85 10.26
C ILE A 238 -45.86 -34.69 9.03
N LEU A 239 -47.16 -34.94 8.69
CA LEU A 239 -47.56 -35.69 7.53
C LEU A 239 -47.96 -34.83 6.31
N LEU A 240 -47.68 -33.51 6.34
CA LEU A 240 -48.05 -32.56 5.28
C LEU A 240 -47.56 -32.98 3.88
N SER A 241 -46.31 -33.45 3.75
CA SER A 241 -45.77 -33.96 2.47
C SER A 241 -46.49 -35.20 1.94
N MET A 242 -47.35 -35.86 2.72
CA MET A 242 -48.13 -37.04 2.37
C MET A 242 -49.62 -36.72 2.12
N GLU A 243 -50.01 -35.44 2.15
CA GLU A 243 -51.44 -35.03 2.05
C GLU A 243 -52.18 -35.68 0.88
N GLU A 244 -51.61 -35.72 -0.31
CA GLU A 244 -52.19 -36.32 -1.50
C GLU A 244 -52.38 -37.86 -1.35
N LYS A 245 -51.47 -38.53 -0.68
CA LYS A 245 -51.50 -39.98 -0.46
C LYS A 245 -52.47 -40.39 0.62
N LEU A 246 -52.66 -39.54 1.64
CA LEU A 246 -53.59 -39.79 2.76
C LEU A 246 -55.04 -39.45 2.45
N GLY A 247 -55.30 -38.65 1.47
CA GLY A 247 -56.61 -38.39 0.87
C GLY A 247 -57.59 -37.60 1.73
N LYS A 248 -58.94 -37.73 1.44
CA LYS A 248 -60.00 -36.86 2.00
C LYS A 248 -60.08 -36.82 3.53
N LYS A 249 -59.77 -37.89 4.20
CA LYS A 249 -59.81 -37.92 5.69
C LYS A 249 -58.76 -37.00 6.31
N TYR A 250 -57.58 -36.93 5.73
CA TYR A 250 -56.52 -36.01 6.16
C TYR A 250 -56.85 -34.56 5.84
N ILE A 251 -57.30 -34.29 4.64
CA ILE A 251 -57.67 -32.94 4.18
C ILE A 251 -58.77 -32.32 5.06
N SER A 252 -59.68 -33.12 5.62
CA SER A 252 -60.69 -32.63 6.55
C SER A 252 -60.15 -32.08 7.86
N GLN A 253 -58.91 -32.38 8.19
CA GLN A 253 -58.25 -31.95 9.47
C GLN A 253 -57.42 -30.69 9.33
N LYS A 254 -57.47 -29.96 8.20
CA LYS A 254 -56.72 -28.72 7.97
C LYS A 254 -56.84 -27.71 9.14
N LYS A 255 -58.02 -27.63 9.77
CA LYS A 255 -58.21 -26.75 10.94
C LYS A 255 -57.29 -27.12 12.13
N LYS A 256 -57.01 -28.41 12.36
CA LYS A 256 -56.11 -28.86 13.43
C LYS A 256 -54.67 -28.55 13.10
N ILE A 257 -54.28 -28.70 11.82
CA ILE A 257 -52.94 -28.33 11.33
C ILE A 257 -52.71 -26.82 11.48
N VAL A 258 -53.66 -26.00 11.04
CA VAL A 258 -53.58 -24.53 11.20
C VAL A 258 -53.53 -24.13 12.68
N SER A 259 -54.37 -24.73 13.49
CA SER A 259 -54.36 -24.49 14.94
C SER A 259 -53.07 -24.87 15.59
N PHE A 260 -52.43 -25.97 15.22
CA PHE A 260 -51.12 -26.36 15.71
C PHE A 260 -50.04 -25.37 15.31
N TYR A 261 -50.05 -24.94 14.04
CA TYR A 261 -49.11 -23.94 13.51
C TYR A 261 -49.24 -22.62 14.26
N GLU A 262 -50.43 -22.05 14.35
CA GLU A 262 -50.66 -20.73 14.96
C GLU A 262 -50.52 -20.75 16.50
N ASN A 263 -51.14 -21.71 17.17
CA ASN A 263 -51.24 -21.70 18.64
C ASN A 263 -50.08 -22.40 19.32
N TYR A 264 -49.28 -23.18 18.60
CA TYR A 264 -48.10 -23.85 19.16
C TYR A 264 -46.79 -23.47 18.49
N LEU A 265 -46.66 -23.70 17.18
CA LEU A 265 -45.36 -23.48 16.50
C LEU A 265 -44.95 -22.02 16.60
N LEU A 266 -45.82 -21.08 16.19
CA LEU A 266 -45.51 -19.64 16.24
C LEU A 266 -45.45 -19.09 17.68
N ALA A 267 -46.31 -19.61 18.56
CA ALA A 267 -46.42 -19.06 19.92
C ALA A 267 -45.43 -19.64 20.94
N HIS A 268 -44.98 -20.89 20.78
CA HIS A 268 -44.24 -21.61 21.83
C HIS A 268 -43.01 -22.37 21.30
N PHE A 269 -43.14 -23.12 20.22
CA PHE A 269 -42.11 -24.03 19.75
C PHE A 269 -40.73 -23.34 19.57
N TRP A 270 -40.70 -22.26 18.80
CA TRP A 270 -39.43 -21.56 18.52
C TRP A 270 -38.78 -20.98 19.75
N GLY A 271 -39.59 -20.48 20.71
CA GLY A 271 -39.11 -19.97 21.99
C GLY A 271 -38.40 -21.02 22.86
N THR A 272 -38.85 -22.29 22.78
CA THR A 272 -38.26 -23.43 23.49
C THR A 272 -37.16 -24.08 22.65
N PHE A 273 -37.43 -24.32 21.37
CA PHE A 273 -36.53 -25.04 20.47
C PHE A 273 -35.24 -24.28 20.13
N THR A 274 -35.27 -22.97 20.13
CA THR A 274 -34.08 -22.13 19.88
C THR A 274 -33.28 -21.81 21.13
N LYS A 275 -33.73 -22.26 22.31
CA LYS A 275 -32.93 -22.15 23.54
C LYS A 275 -31.79 -23.14 23.52
N ARG A 276 -30.60 -22.67 23.79
CA ARG A 276 -29.40 -23.49 23.86
C ARG A 276 -28.50 -23.04 25.00
N LYS A 277 -27.80 -24.01 25.60
CA LYS A 277 -26.73 -23.72 26.55
C LYS A 277 -25.43 -23.64 25.78
N ILE A 278 -24.93 -22.44 25.57
CA ILE A 278 -23.72 -22.18 24.81
C ILE A 278 -22.80 -21.20 25.53
N ASP A 279 -21.54 -21.17 25.13
CA ASP A 279 -20.61 -20.16 25.59
C ASP A 279 -21.00 -18.76 25.07
N LEU A 280 -21.29 -17.86 25.99
CA LEU A 280 -21.55 -16.46 25.73
C LEU A 280 -20.43 -15.62 26.36
N PHE A 281 -19.36 -15.34 25.55
CA PHE A 281 -18.18 -14.60 25.99
C PHE A 281 -17.47 -15.19 27.24
N GLY A 282 -17.16 -16.48 27.19
CA GLY A 282 -16.42 -17.20 28.23
C GLY A 282 -17.29 -17.77 29.37
N LYS A 283 -18.63 -17.66 29.28
CA LYS A 283 -19.56 -18.17 30.25
C LYS A 283 -20.64 -19.02 29.58
N MET A 284 -20.83 -20.25 30.07
CA MET A 284 -21.92 -21.14 29.61
C MET A 284 -23.25 -20.62 30.15
N GLU A 285 -24.09 -20.08 29.25
CA GLU A 285 -25.42 -19.56 29.61
C GLU A 285 -26.51 -20.19 28.74
N GLU A 286 -27.71 -20.24 29.26
CA GLU A 286 -28.90 -20.60 28.50
C GLU A 286 -29.38 -19.34 27.76
N VAL A 287 -29.38 -19.39 26.42
CA VAL A 287 -29.67 -18.25 25.56
C VAL A 287 -30.68 -18.61 24.48
N ASN A 288 -31.29 -17.60 23.89
CA ASN A 288 -32.12 -17.71 22.70
C ASN A 288 -31.30 -17.41 21.45
N ILE A 289 -31.50 -18.19 20.39
CA ILE A 289 -30.99 -17.93 19.05
C ILE A 289 -32.08 -17.26 18.24
N LEU A 290 -31.83 -16.01 17.83
CA LEU A 290 -32.77 -15.20 17.04
C LEU A 290 -32.38 -15.23 15.56
N TYR A 291 -33.39 -15.34 14.69
CA TYR A 291 -33.20 -15.49 13.24
C TYR A 291 -33.57 -14.23 12.45
N LYS A 292 -32.79 -14.01 11.39
CA LYS A 292 -33.06 -13.01 10.34
C LYS A 292 -32.72 -13.66 9.00
N ASN A 293 -33.62 -13.59 8.00
CA ASN A 293 -33.43 -14.21 6.68
C ASN A 293 -33.07 -15.71 6.77
N ASN A 294 -33.72 -16.44 7.68
CA ASN A 294 -33.47 -17.86 7.94
C ASN A 294 -32.04 -18.21 8.42
N ALA A 295 -31.25 -17.24 8.87
CA ALA A 295 -29.95 -17.47 9.49
C ALA A 295 -29.92 -16.95 10.93
N PRO A 296 -29.18 -17.58 11.84
CA PRO A 296 -28.91 -17.02 13.16
C PRO A 296 -28.22 -15.66 13.06
N TYR A 297 -28.74 -14.63 13.71
CA TYR A 297 -28.13 -13.31 13.68
C TYR A 297 -27.86 -12.70 15.05
N LEU A 298 -28.66 -13.05 16.09
CA LEU A 298 -28.42 -12.61 17.46
C LEU A 298 -28.58 -13.79 18.42
N ILE A 299 -27.61 -13.93 19.32
CA ILE A 299 -27.59 -14.99 20.35
C ILE A 299 -27.40 -14.33 21.71
N GLY A 300 -28.41 -14.49 22.59
CA GLY A 300 -28.35 -13.85 23.90
C GLY A 300 -29.67 -14.07 24.68
N ASN A 301 -29.81 -13.37 25.80
CA ASN A 301 -30.93 -13.57 26.71
C ASN A 301 -32.16 -12.75 26.31
N VAL A 302 -33.30 -13.42 26.19
CA VAL A 302 -34.62 -12.78 26.00
C VAL A 302 -35.50 -13.06 27.22
N VAL A 303 -35.86 -12.00 27.97
CA VAL A 303 -36.68 -12.04 29.18
C VAL A 303 -37.99 -11.28 28.91
N ASN A 304 -39.14 -11.90 29.09
CA ASN A 304 -40.45 -11.28 28.82
C ASN A 304 -40.51 -10.64 27.42
N SER A 305 -40.03 -11.36 26.40
CA SER A 305 -39.98 -10.91 25.00
C SER A 305 -39.10 -9.67 24.77
N LYS A 306 -38.22 -9.31 25.69
CA LYS A 306 -37.27 -8.22 25.59
C LYS A 306 -35.83 -8.75 25.63
N LYS A 307 -34.96 -8.17 24.82
CA LYS A 307 -33.52 -8.44 24.84
C LYS A 307 -32.91 -7.80 26.08
N GLU A 308 -32.16 -8.60 26.85
CA GLU A 308 -31.51 -8.20 28.09
C GLU A 308 -30.07 -8.74 28.18
N GLY A 309 -29.10 -7.85 28.50
CA GLY A 309 -27.69 -8.21 28.68
C GLY A 309 -26.93 -8.37 27.39
N LYS A 310 -25.92 -9.26 27.38
CA LYS A 310 -24.98 -9.42 26.27
C LYS A 310 -25.54 -10.31 25.16
N PHE A 311 -25.28 -9.95 23.93
CA PHE A 311 -25.63 -10.69 22.73
C PHE A 311 -24.44 -10.84 21.79
N LYS A 312 -24.26 -12.01 21.18
CA LYS A 312 -23.46 -12.20 19.98
C LYS A 312 -24.28 -11.76 18.76
N TYR A 313 -23.74 -10.87 17.96
CA TYR A 313 -24.27 -10.50 16.65
C TYR A 313 -23.47 -11.22 15.57
N LEU A 314 -24.14 -11.94 14.67
CA LEU A 314 -23.53 -12.77 13.63
C LEU A 314 -23.90 -12.26 12.23
N ASN A 315 -23.02 -12.50 11.26
CA ASN A 315 -23.36 -12.37 9.84
C ASN A 315 -24.06 -13.66 9.35
N GLU A 316 -24.48 -13.65 8.07
CA GLU A 316 -25.17 -14.80 7.44
C GLU A 316 -24.28 -16.07 7.36
N SER A 317 -22.96 -15.93 7.43
CA SER A 317 -22.01 -17.05 7.49
C SER A 317 -21.77 -17.58 8.91
N GLY A 318 -22.44 -17.02 9.93
CA GLY A 318 -22.29 -17.41 11.34
C GLY A 318 -21.08 -16.80 12.03
N ASN A 319 -20.32 -15.91 11.37
CA ASN A 319 -19.17 -15.25 11.98
C ASN A 319 -19.61 -14.13 12.94
N LEU A 320 -18.88 -13.98 14.05
CA LEU A 320 -19.12 -12.90 15.02
C LEU A 320 -18.86 -11.54 14.37
N ARG A 321 -19.88 -10.68 14.39
CA ARG A 321 -19.82 -9.29 13.88
C ARG A 321 -19.96 -8.27 14.99
N GLY A 322 -20.40 -8.67 16.17
CA GLY A 322 -20.50 -7.77 17.29
C GLY A 322 -20.80 -8.44 18.63
N GLU A 323 -20.37 -7.76 19.68
CA GLU A 323 -20.80 -7.96 21.05
C GLU A 323 -21.71 -6.81 21.43
N LEU A 324 -23.01 -7.09 21.56
CA LEU A 324 -24.03 -6.08 21.79
C LEU A 324 -24.58 -6.20 23.20
N ASN A 325 -24.80 -5.07 23.84
CA ASN A 325 -25.45 -5.01 25.15
C ASN A 325 -26.85 -4.38 25.02
N TYR A 326 -27.84 -5.05 25.55
CA TYR A 326 -29.21 -4.58 25.49
C TYR A 326 -29.80 -4.40 26.92
N LYS A 327 -30.69 -3.43 27.05
CA LYS A 327 -31.54 -3.22 28.17
C LYS A 327 -32.95 -2.87 27.66
N ASN A 328 -33.96 -3.68 28.02
CA ASN A 328 -35.34 -3.49 27.57
C ASN A 328 -35.50 -3.35 26.02
N ASN A 329 -34.81 -4.17 25.22
CA ASN A 329 -34.72 -4.15 23.76
C ASN A 329 -33.85 -3.02 23.16
N GLU A 330 -33.38 -2.03 23.88
CA GLU A 330 -32.55 -0.95 23.42
C GLU A 330 -31.07 -1.22 23.66
N LEU A 331 -30.19 -0.77 22.75
CA LEU A 331 -28.75 -0.83 22.95
C LEU A 331 -28.39 0.02 24.17
N ASN A 332 -27.61 -0.56 25.10
CA ASN A 332 -27.24 0.14 26.33
C ASN A 332 -25.88 -0.35 26.86
N GLY A 333 -24.93 0.57 27.08
CA GLY A 333 -23.54 0.26 27.43
C GLY A 333 -22.64 0.11 26.21
N LEU A 334 -21.48 -0.51 26.41
CA LEU A 334 -20.45 -0.68 25.37
C LEU A 334 -20.87 -1.76 24.36
N GLN A 335 -20.77 -1.41 23.09
CA GLN A 335 -20.95 -2.30 21.95
C GLN A 335 -19.62 -2.47 21.23
N LYS A 336 -19.30 -3.67 20.75
CA LYS A 336 -18.11 -3.98 19.94
C LYS A 336 -18.51 -4.53 18.59
N TYR A 337 -17.81 -4.11 17.53
CA TYR A 337 -18.05 -4.57 16.16
C TYR A 337 -16.78 -5.11 15.54
N TYR A 338 -16.91 -6.17 14.74
CA TYR A 338 -15.81 -6.90 14.13
C TYR A 338 -15.99 -6.98 12.61
N ASP A 339 -14.87 -7.09 11.89
CA ASP A 339 -14.89 -7.39 10.45
C ASP A 339 -15.12 -8.90 10.18
N ASP A 340 -15.09 -9.28 8.89
CA ASP A 340 -15.29 -10.69 8.49
C ASP A 340 -14.13 -11.61 8.90
N LYS A 341 -12.99 -11.04 9.31
CA LYS A 341 -11.81 -11.76 9.82
C LYS A 341 -11.79 -11.84 11.36
N GLY A 342 -12.81 -11.27 12.02
CA GLY A 342 -12.90 -11.24 13.50
C GLY A 342 -12.02 -10.15 14.14
N ILE A 343 -11.52 -9.18 13.35
CA ILE A 343 -10.75 -8.05 13.86
C ILE A 343 -11.71 -6.99 14.38
N LEU A 344 -11.46 -6.48 15.60
CA LEU A 344 -12.23 -5.39 16.20
C LEU A 344 -12.05 -4.11 15.33
N THR A 345 -13.18 -3.60 14.83
CA THR A 345 -13.19 -2.39 13.99
C THR A 345 -13.74 -1.17 14.72
N GLU A 346 -14.65 -1.38 15.66
CA GLU A 346 -15.33 -0.26 16.31
C GLU A 346 -15.87 -0.63 17.69
N GLU A 347 -15.77 0.32 18.63
CA GLU A 347 -16.46 0.32 19.94
C GLU A 347 -17.34 1.56 20.06
N LYS A 348 -18.55 1.39 20.56
CA LYS A 348 -19.54 2.47 20.78
C LYS A 348 -20.23 2.33 22.11
N THR A 349 -20.45 3.44 22.80
CA THR A 349 -21.24 3.45 24.03
C THR A 349 -22.62 4.03 23.77
N PHE A 350 -23.65 3.30 24.20
CA PHE A 350 -25.05 3.70 24.06
C PHE A 350 -25.74 3.88 25.43
N ILE A 351 -26.65 4.82 25.51
CA ILE A 351 -27.58 5.01 26.61
C ILE A 351 -29.00 5.06 26.05
N ASN A 352 -29.86 4.11 26.45
CA ASN A 352 -31.26 4.02 26.03
C ASN A 352 -31.43 4.14 24.49
N GLY A 353 -30.62 3.38 23.74
CA GLY A 353 -30.68 3.35 22.28
C GLY A 353 -29.95 4.49 21.56
N ASN A 354 -29.55 5.55 22.23
CA ASN A 354 -28.81 6.68 21.65
C ASN A 354 -27.30 6.50 21.85
N LEU A 355 -26.50 6.86 20.84
CA LEU A 355 -25.04 6.93 20.98
C LEU A 355 -24.70 8.05 21.98
N ASP A 356 -24.15 7.67 23.12
CA ASP A 356 -23.83 8.60 24.21
C ASP A 356 -22.57 8.13 24.94
N GLY A 357 -21.50 8.92 24.83
CA GLY A 357 -20.14 8.57 25.25
C GLY A 357 -19.19 8.42 24.08
N THR A 358 -18.11 7.67 24.31
CA THR A 358 -17.03 7.54 23.34
C THR A 358 -17.35 6.49 22.27
N LYS A 359 -17.06 6.84 21.02
CA LYS A 359 -16.93 5.94 19.88
C LYS A 359 -15.45 5.85 19.53
N THR A 360 -14.93 4.63 19.40
CA THR A 360 -13.55 4.36 18.98
C THR A 360 -13.57 3.46 17.75
N THR A 361 -12.85 3.84 16.70
CA THR A 361 -12.57 2.99 15.54
C THR A 361 -11.13 2.53 15.53
N TYR A 362 -10.86 1.41 14.89
CA TYR A 362 -9.55 0.76 14.87
C TYR A 362 -9.10 0.47 13.46
N PHE A 363 -7.80 0.55 13.22
CA PHE A 363 -7.14 0.01 12.03
C PHE A 363 -7.12 -1.53 12.07
N THR A 364 -6.87 -2.14 10.91
CA THR A 364 -6.81 -3.61 10.78
C THR A 364 -5.68 -4.25 11.59
N ASN A 365 -4.64 -3.49 11.98
CA ASN A 365 -3.60 -3.93 12.94
C ASN A 365 -4.03 -3.77 14.41
N GLY A 366 -5.25 -3.31 14.68
CA GLY A 366 -5.80 -3.09 16.01
C GLY A 366 -5.28 -1.83 16.74
N ALA A 367 -4.59 -0.91 16.03
CA ALA A 367 -4.32 0.42 16.57
C ALA A 367 -5.58 1.28 16.51
N THR A 368 -5.74 2.20 17.47
CA THR A 368 -6.83 3.19 17.41
C THR A 368 -6.68 4.06 16.16
N SER A 369 -7.78 4.25 15.42
CA SER A 369 -7.84 5.11 14.24
C SER A 369 -8.49 6.45 14.56
N ILE A 370 -9.68 6.42 15.17
CA ILE A 370 -10.44 7.62 15.52
C ILE A 370 -11.04 7.45 16.90
N THR A 371 -11.08 8.53 17.69
CA THR A 371 -11.92 8.64 18.89
C THR A 371 -12.83 9.85 18.76
N GLU A 372 -14.11 9.66 19.03
CA GLU A 372 -15.16 10.67 18.97
C GLU A 372 -16.01 10.62 20.22
N ASN A 373 -16.48 11.76 20.70
CA ASN A 373 -17.38 11.82 21.85
C ASN A 373 -18.78 12.27 21.39
N TYR A 374 -19.79 11.60 21.88
CA TYR A 374 -21.18 11.85 21.53
C TYR A 374 -22.02 12.11 22.78
N LYS A 375 -23.02 12.96 22.62
CA LYS A 375 -24.04 13.22 23.61
C LYS A 375 -25.39 13.16 22.92
N GLU A 376 -26.28 12.27 23.38
CA GLU A 376 -27.62 12.07 22.81
C GLU A 376 -27.62 11.90 21.26
N GLY A 377 -26.59 11.21 20.73
CA GLY A 377 -26.43 10.97 19.30
C GLY A 377 -25.75 12.10 18.51
N VAL A 378 -25.43 13.23 19.15
CA VAL A 378 -24.76 14.37 18.50
C VAL A 378 -23.28 14.39 18.90
N LEU A 379 -22.39 14.67 17.92
CA LEU A 379 -20.94 14.76 18.15
C LEU A 379 -20.64 16.00 19.01
N GLU A 380 -20.02 15.80 20.18
CA GLU A 380 -19.81 16.84 21.18
C GLU A 380 -18.48 16.63 21.91
N GLY A 381 -17.66 17.68 22.05
CA GLY A 381 -16.37 17.63 22.73
C GLY A 381 -15.20 17.23 21.82
N LEU A 382 -14.14 16.72 22.41
CA LEU A 382 -12.87 16.42 21.71
C LEU A 382 -13.00 15.15 20.84
N ALA A 383 -12.67 15.28 19.55
CA ALA A 383 -12.40 14.17 18.64
C ALA A 383 -10.90 14.14 18.27
N ALA A 384 -10.36 12.94 18.06
CA ALA A 384 -8.97 12.77 17.66
C ALA A 384 -8.84 11.64 16.61
N THR A 385 -7.92 11.82 15.66
CA THR A 385 -7.45 10.79 14.75
C THR A 385 -6.02 10.38 15.11
N TYR A 386 -5.63 9.19 14.71
CA TYR A 386 -4.34 8.61 15.08
C TYR A 386 -3.62 8.05 13.85
N TYR A 387 -2.30 8.05 13.89
CA TYR A 387 -1.46 7.34 12.93
C TYR A 387 -1.60 5.82 13.09
N VAL A 388 -1.44 5.08 12.00
CA VAL A 388 -1.56 3.60 11.98
C VAL A 388 -0.58 2.93 12.97
N ASN A 389 0.60 3.50 13.14
CA ASN A 389 1.63 2.99 14.06
C ASN A 389 1.54 3.57 15.48
N GLY A 390 0.50 4.35 15.77
CA GLY A 390 0.24 5.00 17.06
C GLY A 390 0.57 6.48 17.06
N GLY A 391 0.24 7.16 18.18
CA GLY A 391 0.34 8.61 18.29
C GLY A 391 -0.87 9.33 17.66
N LYS A 392 -1.19 10.49 18.24
CA LYS A 392 -2.27 11.33 17.71
C LYS A 392 -1.82 12.03 16.44
N GLN A 393 -2.74 12.12 15.46
CA GLN A 393 -2.53 12.81 14.18
C GLN A 393 -3.23 14.17 14.16
N TYR A 394 -4.51 14.21 14.57
CA TYR A 394 -5.30 15.42 14.66
C TYR A 394 -6.14 15.43 15.93
N GLU A 395 -6.39 16.64 16.44
CA GLU A 395 -7.35 16.89 17.52
C GLU A 395 -8.23 18.09 17.14
N VAL A 396 -9.52 17.98 17.41
CA VAL A 396 -10.48 19.04 17.15
C VAL A 396 -11.66 18.96 18.13
N ASN A 397 -12.16 20.08 18.59
CA ASN A 397 -13.38 20.14 19.37
C ASN A 397 -14.61 20.27 18.45
N PHE A 398 -15.70 19.61 18.89
CA PHE A 398 -17.02 19.73 18.29
C PHE A 398 -18.01 20.29 19.29
N SER A 399 -18.95 21.08 18.79
CA SER A 399 -20.11 21.52 19.53
C SER A 399 -21.34 21.48 18.63
N GLU A 400 -22.42 20.86 19.11
CA GLU A 400 -23.67 20.67 18.33
C GLU A 400 -23.42 19.98 16.95
N GLY A 401 -22.42 19.09 16.86
CA GLY A 401 -22.06 18.36 15.64
C GLY A 401 -21.14 19.11 14.67
N GLU A 402 -20.81 20.37 14.94
CA GLU A 402 -19.92 21.20 14.12
C GLU A 402 -18.57 21.39 14.79
N ARG A 403 -17.49 21.52 13.99
CA ARG A 403 -16.16 21.88 14.53
C ARG A 403 -16.23 23.25 15.17
N ASP A 404 -15.80 23.36 16.44
CA ASP A 404 -15.77 24.64 17.15
C ASP A 404 -14.57 24.70 18.11
N GLY A 405 -13.74 25.76 17.96
CA GLY A 405 -12.51 25.92 18.70
C GLY A 405 -11.26 25.45 17.95
N LYS A 406 -10.25 25.07 18.71
CA LYS A 406 -8.90 24.79 18.21
C LYS A 406 -8.83 23.44 17.47
N PHE A 407 -8.17 23.44 16.33
CA PHE A 407 -7.72 22.27 15.59
C PHE A 407 -6.19 22.17 15.67
N ILE A 408 -5.66 21.01 16.00
CA ILE A 408 -4.21 20.75 16.08
C ILE A 408 -3.88 19.51 15.28
N GLY A 409 -2.98 19.63 14.30
CA GLY A 409 -2.30 18.52 13.64
C GLY A 409 -0.96 18.25 14.33
N LEU A 410 -0.60 17.00 14.50
CA LEU A 410 0.61 16.54 15.17
C LEU A 410 1.41 15.61 14.25
N PHE A 411 2.73 15.60 14.42
CA PHE A 411 3.60 14.57 13.88
C PHE A 411 3.60 13.32 14.78
N PRO A 412 4.06 12.16 14.29
CA PRO A 412 4.11 10.92 15.09
C PRO A 412 4.84 11.05 16.43
N ASN A 413 5.85 11.92 16.54
CA ASN A 413 6.55 12.21 17.80
C ASN A 413 5.78 13.14 18.75
N GLY A 414 4.60 13.63 18.35
CA GLY A 414 3.76 14.55 19.12
C GLY A 414 4.12 16.04 18.94
N SER A 415 5.13 16.40 18.12
CA SER A 415 5.40 17.79 17.77
C SER A 415 4.29 18.33 16.86
N LYS A 416 4.08 19.66 16.93
CA LYS A 416 3.02 20.32 16.18
C LYS A 416 3.32 20.31 14.67
N LYS A 417 2.34 19.88 13.87
CA LYS A 417 2.36 19.90 12.39
C LYS A 417 1.57 21.08 11.85
N MET A 418 0.43 21.38 12.46
CA MET A 418 -0.41 22.53 12.07
C MET A 418 -1.35 22.92 13.21
N GLU A 419 -1.79 24.16 13.18
CA GLU A 419 -2.88 24.64 14.04
C GLU A 419 -3.76 25.64 13.31
N SER A 420 -5.04 25.61 13.64
CA SER A 420 -6.06 26.53 13.16
C SER A 420 -7.20 26.62 14.17
N ASN A 421 -8.17 27.49 13.89
CA ASN A 421 -9.35 27.63 14.71
C ASN A 421 -10.61 27.51 13.85
N TYR A 422 -11.64 26.93 14.43
CA TYR A 422 -12.98 26.80 13.82
C TYR A 422 -13.99 27.56 14.64
N THR A 423 -15.00 28.11 13.98
CA THR A 423 -16.18 28.66 14.61
C THR A 423 -17.39 28.20 13.81
N LYS A 424 -18.28 27.42 14.43
CA LYS A 424 -19.49 26.87 13.77
C LYS A 424 -19.17 26.21 12.42
N GLY A 425 -18.25 25.26 12.45
CA GLY A 425 -17.86 24.46 11.28
C GLY A 425 -16.88 25.14 10.31
N LYS A 426 -16.66 26.47 10.39
CA LYS A 426 -15.84 27.24 9.45
C LYS A 426 -14.46 27.57 10.03
N LEU A 427 -13.43 27.57 9.18
CA LEU A 427 -12.10 28.09 9.53
C LEU A 427 -12.19 29.58 9.85
N ASN A 428 -11.69 30.01 11.01
CA ASN A 428 -11.76 31.38 11.47
C ASN A 428 -10.57 31.71 12.38
N GLY A 429 -9.77 32.72 12.03
CA GLY A 429 -8.55 33.12 12.74
C GLY A 429 -7.26 32.58 12.13
N ALA A 430 -6.20 32.60 12.91
CA ALA A 430 -4.85 32.25 12.48
C ALA A 430 -4.71 30.77 12.11
N TYR A 431 -4.02 30.53 11.01
CA TYR A 431 -3.55 29.22 10.54
C TYR A 431 -2.03 29.21 10.50
N SER A 432 -1.43 28.15 10.98
CA SER A 432 0.01 27.94 10.94
C SER A 432 0.33 26.47 10.67
N LYS A 433 1.33 26.21 9.84
CA LYS A 433 1.85 24.87 9.53
C LYS A 433 3.35 24.83 9.78
N TYR A 434 3.83 23.70 10.28
CA TYR A 434 5.21 23.49 10.69
C TYR A 434 5.77 22.24 9.99
N ASN A 435 7.09 22.23 9.78
CA ASN A 435 7.81 21.04 9.33
C ASN A 435 8.18 20.13 10.50
N GLU A 436 8.85 19.01 10.22
CA GLU A 436 9.29 18.02 11.21
C GLU A 436 10.25 18.60 12.26
N ALA A 437 11.03 19.61 11.88
CA ALA A 437 11.95 20.32 12.79
C ALA A 437 11.24 21.31 13.72
N GLY A 438 9.96 21.62 13.45
CA GLY A 438 9.15 22.57 14.21
C GLY A 438 9.24 24.00 13.69
N ASP A 439 9.86 24.21 12.51
CA ASP A 439 9.92 25.52 11.89
C ASP A 439 8.63 25.85 11.16
N LEU A 440 8.20 27.11 11.26
CA LEU A 440 7.00 27.60 10.57
C LEU A 440 7.23 27.61 9.07
N ILE A 441 6.41 26.87 8.31
CA ILE A 441 6.54 26.78 6.85
C ILE A 441 5.37 27.42 6.11
N GLU A 442 4.23 27.68 6.78
CA GLU A 442 3.08 28.32 6.16
C GLU A 442 2.27 29.07 7.21
N SER A 443 1.83 30.28 6.91
CA SER A 443 0.94 31.06 7.77
C SER A 443 -0.01 31.96 6.99
N CYS A 444 -1.25 32.01 7.44
CA CYS A 444 -2.25 32.95 6.97
C CYS A 444 -3.33 33.19 8.05
N ASN A 445 -4.33 33.98 7.72
CA ASN A 445 -5.53 34.16 8.53
C ASN A 445 -6.77 33.82 7.71
N TYR A 446 -7.75 33.22 8.36
CA TYR A 446 -9.05 32.88 7.75
C TYR A 446 -10.18 33.70 8.37
N ILE A 447 -11.15 34.06 7.54
CA ILE A 447 -12.45 34.56 7.94
C ILE A 447 -13.49 33.78 7.17
N ASP A 448 -14.36 33.01 7.82
CA ASP A 448 -15.41 32.17 7.24
C ASP A 448 -14.90 31.31 6.05
N ASP A 449 -13.84 30.51 6.24
CA ASP A 449 -13.15 29.65 5.28
C ASP A 449 -12.35 30.38 4.18
N ALA A 450 -12.40 31.72 4.14
CA ALA A 450 -11.68 32.52 3.15
C ALA A 450 -10.39 33.09 3.73
N ILE A 451 -9.27 32.97 3.02
CA ILE A 451 -8.00 33.64 3.42
C ILE A 451 -8.24 35.16 3.41
N ASP A 452 -7.85 35.82 4.48
CA ASP A 452 -7.94 37.29 4.63
C ASP A 452 -6.67 37.84 5.27
N GLY A 453 -5.99 38.78 4.59
CA GLY A 453 -4.70 39.29 4.98
C GLY A 453 -3.52 38.63 4.28
N LYS A 454 -2.36 38.64 4.93
CA LYS A 454 -1.11 38.14 4.37
C LYS A 454 -1.04 36.61 4.41
N TYR A 455 -0.66 35.96 3.30
CA TYR A 455 -0.28 34.57 3.17
C TYR A 455 1.24 34.50 2.98
N ILE A 456 1.92 33.64 3.75
CA ILE A 456 3.36 33.43 3.67
C ILE A 456 3.65 31.94 3.69
N GLU A 457 4.57 31.52 2.81
CA GLU A 457 5.16 30.18 2.81
C GLU A 457 6.69 30.30 2.84
N TYR A 458 7.35 29.44 3.59
CA TYR A 458 8.80 29.35 3.74
C TYR A 458 9.32 27.98 3.32
N TYR A 459 10.59 27.91 2.91
CA TYR A 459 11.33 26.66 2.76
C TYR A 459 11.71 26.06 4.11
N ASP A 460 12.22 26.89 5.05
CA ASP A 460 12.82 26.49 6.33
C ASP A 460 12.42 27.36 7.54
N GLY A 461 11.33 28.10 7.44
CA GLY A 461 10.88 29.08 8.45
C GLY A 461 11.59 30.42 8.40
N LYS A 462 12.60 30.58 7.55
CA LYS A 462 13.39 31.82 7.36
C LYS A 462 13.44 32.25 5.91
N LEU A 463 13.71 31.30 5.02
CA LEU A 463 13.84 31.55 3.59
C LEU A 463 12.45 31.57 2.94
N LEU A 464 12.06 32.75 2.48
CA LEU A 464 10.75 32.99 1.90
C LEU A 464 10.58 32.19 0.60
N LYS A 465 9.45 31.46 0.48
CA LYS A 465 9.06 30.72 -0.73
C LYS A 465 7.94 31.42 -1.47
N THR A 466 6.90 31.83 -0.77
CA THR A 466 5.75 32.52 -1.36
C THR A 466 5.22 33.60 -0.43
N GLU A 467 4.88 34.77 -1.00
CA GLU A 467 4.10 35.79 -0.31
C GLU A 467 2.96 36.30 -1.20
N SER A 468 1.80 36.49 -0.58
CA SER A 468 0.60 37.05 -1.24
C SER A 468 -0.25 37.81 -0.23
N LEU A 469 -1.09 38.71 -0.73
CA LEU A 469 -2.08 39.42 0.07
C LEU A 469 -3.48 39.02 -0.43
N TYR A 470 -4.38 38.72 0.49
CA TYR A 470 -5.76 38.34 0.20
C TYR A 470 -6.75 39.26 0.90
N ALA A 471 -7.90 39.46 0.25
CA ALA A 471 -9.09 40.02 0.90
C ALA A 471 -10.29 39.14 0.58
N LYS A 472 -10.89 38.52 1.57
CA LYS A 472 -12.04 37.60 1.46
C LYS A 472 -11.81 36.52 0.38
N GLY A 473 -10.66 35.87 0.38
CA GLY A 473 -10.29 34.79 -0.54
C GLY A 473 -9.84 35.27 -1.93
N VAL A 474 -9.85 36.58 -2.20
CA VAL A 474 -9.42 37.14 -3.50
C VAL A 474 -8.03 37.74 -3.35
N VAL A 475 -7.10 37.36 -4.24
CA VAL A 475 -5.74 37.90 -4.28
C VAL A 475 -5.76 39.39 -4.54
N GLN A 476 -4.97 40.14 -3.80
CA GLN A 476 -4.79 41.60 -3.92
C GLN A 476 -3.33 41.91 -4.25
N GLY A 477 -3.11 42.80 -5.24
CA GLY A 477 -1.76 43.28 -5.59
C GLY A 477 -0.86 42.19 -6.18
N ASN A 478 0.36 42.04 -5.66
CA ASN A 478 1.35 41.14 -6.20
C ASN A 478 1.48 39.85 -5.39
N THR A 479 1.56 38.72 -6.08
CA THR A 479 2.04 37.45 -5.52
C THR A 479 3.47 37.22 -5.97
N LYS A 480 4.35 36.85 -5.05
CA LYS A 480 5.75 36.55 -5.35
C LYS A 480 6.10 35.15 -4.88
N THR A 481 6.79 34.42 -5.75
CA THR A 481 7.47 33.16 -5.40
C THR A 481 8.96 33.31 -5.60
N TYR A 482 9.74 32.55 -4.84
CA TYR A 482 11.20 32.65 -4.80
C TYR A 482 11.81 31.26 -5.01
N HIS A 483 12.93 31.20 -5.73
CA HIS A 483 13.79 30.03 -5.80
C HIS A 483 14.36 29.67 -4.42
N SER A 484 14.85 28.46 -4.26
CA SER A 484 15.50 28.01 -3.01
C SER A 484 16.72 28.84 -2.60
N ASN A 485 17.37 29.52 -3.55
CA ASN A 485 18.46 30.47 -3.30
C ASN A 485 17.99 31.88 -2.86
N GLY A 486 16.67 32.10 -2.72
CA GLY A 486 16.09 33.39 -2.33
C GLY A 486 15.91 34.42 -3.46
N VAL A 487 16.30 34.06 -4.69
CA VAL A 487 16.06 34.91 -5.87
C VAL A 487 14.60 34.81 -6.28
N LEU A 488 14.03 35.92 -6.74
CA LEU A 488 12.64 35.96 -7.24
C LEU A 488 12.48 34.96 -8.40
N GLU A 489 11.55 34.03 -8.30
CA GLU A 489 11.21 33.03 -9.32
C GLU A 489 10.05 33.53 -10.20
N ARG A 490 9.00 34.03 -9.55
CA ARG A 490 7.82 34.53 -10.26
C ARG A 490 7.17 35.71 -9.51
N GLU A 491 6.73 36.69 -10.28
CA GLU A 491 5.87 37.76 -9.78
C GLU A 491 4.59 37.84 -10.62
N ASN A 492 3.45 37.65 -9.97
CA ASN A 492 2.14 37.86 -10.58
C ASN A 492 1.54 39.17 -10.05
N VAL A 493 1.11 40.05 -10.96
CA VAL A 493 0.44 41.30 -10.63
C VAL A 493 -1.05 41.16 -10.88
N TYR A 494 -1.85 41.43 -9.86
CA TYR A 494 -3.30 41.33 -9.91
C TYR A 494 -3.94 42.72 -9.82
N VAL A 495 -4.96 42.98 -10.64
CA VAL A 495 -5.78 44.19 -10.63
C VAL A 495 -7.24 43.75 -10.49
N ALA A 496 -7.91 44.19 -9.44
CA ALA A 496 -9.28 43.80 -9.11
C ALA A 496 -9.50 42.28 -9.10
N GLY A 497 -8.55 41.52 -8.53
CA GLY A 497 -8.60 40.07 -8.44
C GLY A 497 -8.30 39.30 -9.73
N LYS A 498 -8.00 40.00 -10.83
CA LYS A 498 -7.60 39.38 -12.11
C LYS A 498 -6.13 39.58 -12.36
N ILE A 499 -5.49 38.55 -12.91
CA ILE A 499 -4.08 38.63 -13.30
C ILE A 499 -3.94 39.63 -14.47
N ASN A 500 -2.98 40.54 -14.36
CA ASN A 500 -2.67 41.55 -15.37
C ASN A 500 -1.32 41.22 -16.03
N LYS A 501 -0.34 40.76 -15.23
CA LYS A 501 1.00 40.44 -15.67
C LYS A 501 1.58 39.33 -14.82
N SER A 502 2.32 38.38 -15.44
CA SER A 502 3.20 37.44 -14.74
C SER A 502 4.60 37.54 -15.30
N THR A 503 5.61 37.54 -14.43
CA THR A 503 7.03 37.52 -14.86
C THR A 503 7.71 36.38 -14.15
N GLU A 504 8.39 35.52 -14.91
CA GLU A 504 9.21 34.42 -14.39
C GLU A 504 10.68 34.76 -14.62
N TYR A 505 11.52 34.32 -13.68
CA TYR A 505 12.94 34.63 -13.65
C TYR A 505 13.77 33.35 -13.59
N TYR A 506 14.91 33.34 -14.21
CA TYR A 506 15.95 32.35 -14.03
C TYR A 506 16.54 32.43 -12.60
N PRO A 507 17.18 31.35 -12.08
CA PRO A 507 17.85 31.38 -10.78
C PRO A 507 18.94 32.46 -10.63
N ASN A 508 19.46 33.01 -11.75
CA ASN A 508 20.37 34.17 -11.77
C ASN A 508 19.66 35.54 -11.66
N GLY A 509 18.35 35.55 -11.47
CA GLY A 509 17.54 36.75 -11.29
C GLY A 509 17.18 37.50 -12.56
N LYS A 510 17.57 37.00 -13.74
CA LYS A 510 17.20 37.58 -15.03
C LYS A 510 15.86 37.03 -15.51
N LYS A 511 15.11 37.87 -16.27
CA LYS A 511 13.80 37.45 -16.80
C LYS A 511 13.94 36.24 -17.72
N GLN A 512 13.00 35.30 -17.60
CA GLN A 512 12.85 34.11 -18.44
C GLN A 512 11.62 34.25 -19.34
N TRP A 513 10.47 34.53 -18.73
CA TRP A 513 9.22 34.77 -19.44
C TRP A 513 8.47 35.97 -18.86
N GLU A 514 7.73 36.66 -19.73
CA GLU A 514 6.80 37.73 -19.37
C GLU A 514 5.45 37.45 -20.03
N TYR A 515 4.41 37.29 -19.23
CA TYR A 515 3.02 37.02 -19.64
C TYR A 515 2.22 38.29 -19.45
N LEU A 516 1.59 38.81 -20.49
CA LEU A 516 0.74 39.99 -20.47
C LEU A 516 -0.71 39.61 -20.70
N TYR A 517 -1.60 40.12 -19.86
CA TYR A 517 -3.02 39.81 -19.89
C TYR A 517 -3.85 41.08 -20.11
N ASN A 518 -5.03 40.93 -20.75
CA ASN A 518 -5.96 42.03 -20.93
C ASN A 518 -6.80 42.29 -19.64
N GLU A 519 -7.63 43.32 -19.65
CA GLU A 519 -8.50 43.70 -18.52
C GLU A 519 -9.47 42.59 -18.09
N LYS A 520 -9.74 41.58 -18.93
CA LYS A 520 -10.56 40.44 -18.62
C LYS A 520 -9.76 39.32 -17.94
N GLY A 521 -8.42 39.41 -17.92
CA GLY A 521 -7.51 38.36 -17.44
C GLY A 521 -7.21 37.31 -18.51
N GLU A 522 -7.47 37.56 -19.79
CA GLU A 522 -7.13 36.70 -20.91
C GLU A 522 -5.71 36.97 -21.37
N LEU A 523 -4.90 35.94 -21.65
CA LEU A 523 -3.54 36.05 -22.13
C LEU A 523 -3.49 36.73 -23.50
N GLU A 524 -2.68 37.81 -23.65
CA GLU A 524 -2.47 38.54 -24.88
C GLU A 524 -1.09 38.32 -25.50
N LYS A 525 -0.06 38.16 -24.67
CA LYS A 525 1.31 38.03 -25.14
C LYS A 525 2.15 37.24 -24.14
N ILE A 526 3.07 36.41 -24.67
CA ILE A 526 4.21 35.87 -23.96
C ILE A 526 5.49 36.36 -24.59
N ILE A 527 6.45 36.83 -23.79
CA ILE A 527 7.77 37.26 -24.23
C ILE A 527 8.80 36.33 -23.60
N SER A 528 9.65 35.69 -24.40
CA SER A 528 10.68 34.73 -23.98
C SER A 528 12.08 35.38 -24.10
N TYR A 529 12.88 35.18 -23.03
CA TYR A 529 14.22 35.72 -22.89
C TYR A 529 15.24 34.58 -22.69
N ASP A 530 16.49 34.75 -23.16
CA ASP A 530 17.59 33.89 -22.79
C ASP A 530 18.13 34.22 -21.38
N ALA A 531 19.07 33.41 -20.86
CA ALA A 531 19.64 33.60 -19.52
C ALA A 531 20.47 34.88 -19.37
N ASN A 532 20.70 35.67 -20.44
CA ASN A 532 21.30 37.00 -20.48
C ASN A 532 20.27 38.12 -20.62
N GLU A 533 18.96 37.77 -20.55
CA GLU A 533 17.82 38.69 -20.72
C GLU A 533 17.70 39.27 -22.13
N ASN A 534 18.23 38.56 -23.15
CA ASN A 534 18.00 38.91 -24.52
C ASN A 534 16.71 38.28 -25.03
N LYS A 535 15.82 39.10 -25.57
CA LYS A 535 14.54 38.64 -26.11
C LYS A 535 14.82 37.79 -27.38
N TYR A 536 14.27 36.54 -27.41
CA TYR A 536 14.39 35.70 -28.61
C TYR A 536 13.05 35.36 -29.26
N PHE A 537 11.92 35.40 -28.53
CA PHE A 537 10.60 35.08 -29.10
C PHE A 537 9.48 35.85 -28.43
N GLU A 538 8.42 36.20 -29.18
CA GLU A 538 7.16 36.70 -28.67
C GLU A 538 6.01 35.88 -29.26
N GLU A 539 5.06 35.49 -28.46
CA GLU A 539 3.80 34.87 -28.84
C GLU A 539 2.65 35.85 -28.64
N ILE A 540 1.79 35.99 -29.67
CA ILE A 540 0.65 36.90 -29.65
C ILE A 540 -0.65 36.08 -29.63
N TYR A 541 -1.46 36.33 -28.64
CA TYR A 541 -2.70 35.61 -28.37
C TYR A 541 -3.94 36.46 -28.58
N LYS A 542 -5.06 35.85 -28.93
CA LYS A 542 -6.39 36.46 -28.97
C LYS A 542 -7.44 35.41 -28.59
N ALA A 543 -8.23 35.70 -27.58
CA ALA A 543 -9.24 34.77 -27.04
C ALA A 543 -8.67 33.36 -26.69
N GLY A 544 -7.48 33.35 -26.05
CA GLY A 544 -6.82 32.11 -25.62
C GLY A 544 -6.12 31.32 -26.75
N GLU A 545 -6.16 31.79 -28.00
CA GLU A 545 -5.54 31.14 -29.15
C GLU A 545 -4.35 31.95 -29.68
N ILE A 546 -3.23 31.30 -29.96
CA ILE A 546 -2.08 31.94 -30.58
C ILE A 546 -2.43 32.37 -32.02
N LYS A 547 -2.12 33.58 -32.36
CA LYS A 547 -2.35 34.17 -33.70
C LYS A 547 -1.06 34.28 -34.52
N SER A 548 0.01 34.69 -33.89
CA SER A 548 1.31 34.88 -34.56
C SER A 548 2.45 34.80 -33.55
N GLY A 549 3.67 34.64 -34.02
CA GLY A 549 4.91 34.80 -33.28
C GLY A 549 5.79 35.87 -33.87
N ILE A 550 6.73 36.40 -33.09
CA ILE A 550 7.80 37.28 -33.53
C ILE A 550 9.12 36.68 -33.08
N GLN A 551 9.97 36.27 -34.06
CA GLN A 551 11.28 35.67 -33.84
C GLN A 551 12.38 36.72 -33.91
N TYR A 552 13.28 36.75 -32.95
CA TYR A 552 14.49 37.57 -32.92
C TYR A 552 15.71 36.69 -33.12
N THR A 553 16.71 37.16 -33.89
CA THR A 553 17.98 36.46 -34.04
C THR A 553 19.14 37.47 -34.02
N ARG A 554 20.34 37.06 -33.58
CA ARG A 554 21.52 37.96 -33.44
C ARG A 554 21.97 38.56 -34.79
N ASN A 555 21.78 37.82 -35.86
CA ASN A 555 22.27 38.20 -37.20
C ASN A 555 21.22 38.95 -38.02
N ASN A 556 20.00 39.17 -37.49
CA ASN A 556 18.95 39.91 -38.20
C ASN A 556 18.39 41.01 -37.30
N PRO A 557 18.67 42.30 -37.56
CA PRO A 557 18.17 43.40 -36.76
C PRO A 557 16.65 43.58 -36.87
N ASN A 558 16.02 42.99 -37.89
CA ASN A 558 14.56 43.05 -38.09
C ASN A 558 13.93 41.75 -37.61
N PRO A 559 13.03 41.77 -36.62
CA PRO A 559 12.38 40.58 -36.17
C PRO A 559 11.48 39.99 -37.25
N GLU A 560 11.49 38.62 -37.36
CA GLU A 560 10.67 37.89 -38.32
C GLU A 560 9.28 37.61 -37.73
N ALA A 561 8.24 38.05 -38.42
CA ALA A 561 6.84 37.69 -38.06
C ALA A 561 6.52 36.28 -38.54
N LEU A 562 6.12 35.39 -37.62
CA LEU A 562 5.73 34.02 -37.91
C LEU A 562 4.21 33.88 -37.84
N SER A 563 3.60 33.40 -38.93
CA SER A 563 2.17 33.09 -38.97
C SER A 563 1.93 31.66 -38.52
N THR A 564 0.93 31.44 -37.70
CA THR A 564 0.46 30.09 -37.32
C THR A 564 -0.11 29.29 -38.49
N SER A 565 -0.34 29.89 -39.65
CA SER A 565 -0.70 29.18 -40.90
C SER A 565 0.49 28.59 -41.64
N LYS A 566 1.74 29.05 -41.32
CA LYS A 566 2.98 28.48 -41.90
C LYS A 566 3.26 27.13 -41.26
N LYS A 567 3.46 26.09 -42.08
CA LYS A 567 3.74 24.74 -41.60
C LYS A 567 5.12 24.28 -42.09
N PRO A 568 6.01 23.77 -41.23
CA PRO A 568 5.88 23.73 -39.77
C PRO A 568 6.12 25.11 -39.14
N PHE A 569 5.48 25.35 -38.00
CA PHE A 569 5.79 26.53 -37.16
C PHE A 569 7.06 26.26 -36.37
N LYS A 570 8.03 27.12 -36.44
CA LYS A 570 9.34 26.94 -35.83
C LYS A 570 9.68 28.08 -34.89
N ILE A 571 10.00 27.75 -33.64
CA ILE A 571 10.59 28.66 -32.64
C ILE A 571 12.08 28.36 -32.56
N SER A 572 12.93 29.39 -32.61
CA SER A 572 14.38 29.26 -32.54
C SER A 572 14.97 30.10 -31.40
N ASN A 573 16.18 29.74 -30.95
CA ASN A 573 16.99 30.61 -30.12
C ASN A 573 17.59 31.79 -30.94
N LEU A 574 18.35 32.68 -30.28
CA LEU A 574 18.97 33.84 -30.95
C LEU A 574 19.98 33.45 -32.04
N ASP A 575 20.55 32.28 -31.98
CA ASP A 575 21.52 31.76 -32.96
C ASP A 575 20.85 31.00 -34.13
N GLY A 576 19.48 30.97 -34.13
CA GLY A 576 18.68 30.34 -35.18
C GLY A 576 18.49 28.82 -35.04
N GLN A 577 18.99 28.22 -33.98
CA GLN A 577 18.80 26.80 -33.70
C GLN A 577 17.33 26.54 -33.24
N PRO A 578 16.68 25.49 -33.71
CA PRO A 578 15.31 25.18 -33.35
C PRO A 578 15.20 24.86 -31.85
N LEU A 579 14.22 25.43 -31.17
CA LEU A 579 13.82 25.10 -29.82
C LEU A 579 12.50 24.31 -29.81
N ALA A 580 11.58 24.64 -30.73
CA ALA A 580 10.33 23.91 -30.89
C ALA A 580 9.87 23.95 -32.36
N VAL A 581 9.34 22.80 -32.84
CA VAL A 581 8.79 22.66 -34.20
C VAL A 581 7.52 21.85 -34.16
N GLY A 582 6.44 22.39 -34.74
CA GLY A 582 5.16 21.69 -34.80
C GLY A 582 4.16 22.43 -35.71
N ASN A 583 2.88 22.13 -35.56
CA ASN A 583 1.84 22.75 -36.38
C ASN A 583 0.72 23.32 -35.51
N TYR A 584 0.15 24.44 -35.99
CA TYR A 584 -1.10 24.99 -35.44
C TYR A 584 -2.24 24.82 -36.44
N GLU A 585 -3.44 24.57 -35.92
CA GLU A 585 -4.69 24.70 -36.65
C GLU A 585 -5.66 25.54 -35.83
N LYS A 586 -6.17 26.64 -36.44
CA LYS A 586 -7.05 27.61 -35.74
C LYS A 586 -6.46 28.08 -34.40
N GLY A 587 -5.15 28.32 -34.34
CA GLY A 587 -4.45 28.79 -33.14
C GLY A 587 -4.25 27.75 -32.03
N LYS A 588 -4.45 26.48 -32.32
CA LYS A 588 -4.26 25.35 -31.37
C LYS A 588 -3.18 24.40 -31.90
N LYS A 589 -2.33 23.87 -31.04
CA LYS A 589 -1.35 22.84 -31.38
C LYS A 589 -2.04 21.61 -31.92
N VAL A 590 -1.52 21.04 -33.02
CA VAL A 590 -2.02 19.80 -33.62
C VAL A 590 -0.89 18.90 -34.10
N GLY A 591 -1.12 17.58 -34.05
CA GLY A 591 -0.15 16.60 -34.47
C GLY A 591 1.11 16.59 -33.63
N GLU A 592 2.22 16.17 -34.22
CA GLU A 592 3.50 16.03 -33.54
C GLU A 592 4.17 17.36 -33.31
N TRP A 593 4.68 17.60 -32.09
CA TRP A 593 5.53 18.68 -31.67
C TRP A 593 6.85 18.13 -31.17
N ASN A 594 7.96 18.68 -31.72
CA ASN A 594 9.32 18.33 -31.35
C ASN A 594 9.99 19.51 -30.67
N TYR A 595 10.53 19.30 -29.47
CA TYR A 595 11.28 20.30 -28.70
C TYR A 595 12.74 19.88 -28.63
N TYR A 596 13.63 20.84 -28.65
CA TYR A 596 15.07 20.60 -28.79
C TYR A 596 15.86 21.30 -27.68
N TYR A 597 16.98 20.72 -27.32
CA TYR A 597 18.04 21.39 -26.59
C TYR A 597 18.77 22.41 -27.48
N SER A 598 19.56 23.31 -26.85
CA SER A 598 20.39 24.30 -27.57
C SER A 598 21.41 23.67 -28.52
N SER A 599 21.84 22.43 -28.29
CA SER A 599 22.67 21.62 -29.17
C SER A 599 21.96 21.12 -30.43
N GLY A 600 20.66 21.35 -30.57
CA GLY A 600 19.82 20.82 -31.64
C GLY A 600 19.41 19.33 -31.45
N ARG A 601 19.78 18.68 -30.32
CA ARG A 601 19.28 17.34 -30.00
C ARG A 601 17.82 17.41 -29.56
N LEU A 602 17.07 16.37 -29.91
CA LEU A 602 15.67 16.22 -29.49
C LEU A 602 15.60 16.11 -27.95
N ARG A 603 14.79 16.95 -27.33
CA ARG A 603 14.52 16.95 -25.90
C ARG A 603 13.20 16.23 -25.58
N MET A 604 12.16 16.53 -26.37
CA MET A 604 10.83 16.00 -26.15
C MET A 604 10.06 15.92 -27.46
N LYS A 605 9.23 14.88 -27.59
CA LYS A 605 8.31 14.69 -28.69
C LYS A 605 6.93 14.44 -28.13
N GLU A 606 5.94 15.23 -28.54
CA GLU A 606 4.57 15.20 -28.03
C GLU A 606 3.56 15.20 -29.15
N ASN A 607 2.36 14.70 -28.89
CA ASN A 607 1.24 14.75 -29.83
C ASN A 607 0.08 15.56 -29.28
N PHE A 608 -0.53 16.39 -30.12
CA PHE A 608 -1.64 17.26 -29.75
C PHE A 608 -2.87 17.04 -30.64
N ILE A 609 -4.05 17.05 -30.01
CA ILE A 609 -5.36 17.05 -30.68
C ILE A 609 -6.12 18.28 -30.20
N LYS A 610 -6.38 19.23 -31.11
CA LYS A 610 -7.12 20.48 -30.84
C LYS A 610 -6.58 21.29 -29.65
N GLY A 611 -5.26 21.31 -29.49
CA GLY A 611 -4.56 22.03 -28.44
C GLY A 611 -4.23 21.21 -27.19
N ASN A 612 -4.89 20.08 -26.96
CA ASN A 612 -4.64 19.22 -25.82
C ASN A 612 -3.63 18.13 -26.18
N GLN A 613 -2.74 17.82 -25.25
CA GLN A 613 -1.78 16.72 -25.39
C GLN A 613 -2.50 15.39 -25.35
N ASN A 614 -2.28 14.53 -26.35
CA ASN A 614 -2.92 13.22 -26.48
C ASN A 614 -1.96 12.20 -27.13
N GLY A 615 -1.96 10.99 -26.60
CA GLY A 615 -1.10 9.89 -27.07
C GLY A 615 0.26 9.89 -26.40
N LEU A 616 1.21 9.15 -26.98
CA LEU A 616 2.55 8.97 -26.42
C LEU A 616 3.40 10.24 -26.53
N ALA A 617 4.07 10.59 -25.45
CA ALA A 617 5.10 11.59 -25.35
C ALA A 617 6.43 10.93 -24.97
N TYR A 618 7.50 11.35 -25.63
CA TYR A 618 8.86 10.84 -25.44
C TYR A 618 9.74 11.96 -24.91
N ALA A 619 10.43 11.74 -23.82
CA ALA A 619 11.45 12.64 -23.29
C ALA A 619 12.84 12.03 -23.51
N TYR A 620 13.81 12.86 -23.80
CA TYR A 620 15.20 12.48 -24.07
C TYR A 620 16.16 13.31 -23.22
N LYS A 621 17.20 12.68 -22.72
CA LYS A 621 18.31 13.33 -22.01
C LYS A 621 19.17 14.19 -22.99
N ARG A 622 20.00 15.09 -22.46
CA ARG A 622 20.93 15.88 -23.26
C ARG A 622 21.92 15.05 -24.10
N ASN A 623 22.25 13.86 -23.63
CA ASN A 623 23.07 12.87 -24.35
C ASN A 623 22.34 12.19 -25.53
N GLY A 624 21.02 12.37 -25.64
CA GLY A 624 20.18 11.80 -26.71
C GLY A 624 19.54 10.45 -26.34
N GLU A 625 19.83 9.92 -25.18
CA GLU A 625 19.19 8.71 -24.68
C GLU A 625 17.72 8.96 -24.31
N LEU A 626 16.89 7.92 -24.45
CA LEU A 626 15.50 7.95 -24.00
C LEU A 626 15.48 8.10 -22.47
N ASP A 627 14.72 9.08 -21.98
CA ASP A 627 14.53 9.36 -20.56
C ASP A 627 13.18 8.80 -20.07
N ALA A 628 12.10 9.07 -20.80
CA ALA A 628 10.78 8.61 -20.40
C ALA A 628 9.80 8.48 -21.57
N ILE A 629 8.84 7.55 -21.41
CA ILE A 629 7.65 7.45 -22.26
C ILE A 629 6.43 7.64 -21.37
N ARG A 630 5.53 8.54 -21.77
CA ARG A 630 4.29 8.86 -21.08
C ARG A 630 3.12 8.81 -22.04
N ASN A 631 1.96 8.40 -21.57
CA ASN A 631 0.74 8.49 -22.37
C ASN A 631 -0.19 9.56 -21.78
N TYR A 632 -0.72 10.42 -22.66
CA TYR A 632 -1.62 11.51 -22.28
C TYR A 632 -3.01 11.33 -22.88
N VAL A 633 -4.00 11.76 -22.12
CA VAL A 633 -5.39 11.88 -22.57
C VAL A 633 -5.90 13.25 -22.11
N ASN A 634 -6.12 14.16 -23.06
CA ASN A 634 -6.55 15.54 -22.78
C ASN A 634 -5.70 16.24 -21.71
N ASP A 635 -4.39 16.37 -21.97
CA ASP A 635 -3.37 16.99 -21.09
C ASP A 635 -3.09 16.24 -19.78
N THR A 636 -3.76 15.10 -19.53
CA THR A 636 -3.60 14.32 -18.31
C THR A 636 -2.88 13.01 -18.59
N ILE A 637 -1.83 12.69 -17.80
CA ILE A 637 -1.14 11.39 -17.89
C ILE A 637 -2.13 10.27 -17.54
N ASN A 638 -2.23 9.27 -18.42
CA ASN A 638 -3.13 8.14 -18.24
C ASN A 638 -2.56 6.87 -18.91
N GLY A 639 -2.47 5.79 -18.17
CA GLY A 639 -1.87 4.53 -18.63
C GLY A 639 -0.42 4.34 -18.16
N LEU A 640 0.35 3.54 -18.88
CA LEU A 640 1.72 3.19 -18.53
C LEU A 640 2.67 4.41 -18.67
N TYR A 641 3.51 4.60 -17.67
CA TYR A 641 4.63 5.52 -17.66
C TYR A 641 5.92 4.73 -17.42
N GLU A 642 6.84 4.83 -18.34
CA GLU A 642 8.15 4.16 -18.31
C GLU A 642 9.26 5.19 -18.18
N VAL A 643 10.18 4.96 -17.26
CA VAL A 643 11.41 5.76 -17.07
C VAL A 643 12.60 4.90 -17.48
N TYR A 644 13.52 5.49 -18.22
CA TYR A 644 14.66 4.81 -18.79
C TYR A 644 15.97 5.35 -18.23
N GLU A 645 16.94 4.48 -18.12
CA GLU A 645 18.32 4.81 -17.81
C GLU A 645 19.24 3.95 -18.68
N ASN A 646 20.20 4.60 -19.36
CA ASN A 646 21.09 3.93 -20.33
C ASN A 646 20.29 3.09 -21.35
N ASN A 647 19.18 3.65 -21.88
CA ASN A 647 18.23 3.02 -22.81
C ASN A 647 17.57 1.71 -22.31
N LYS A 648 17.62 1.44 -21.01
CA LYS A 648 16.90 0.32 -20.35
C LYS A 648 15.81 0.88 -19.45
N ILE A 649 14.74 0.09 -19.27
CA ILE A 649 13.69 0.46 -18.31
C ILE A 649 14.29 0.42 -16.90
N ASN A 650 14.26 1.57 -16.22
CA ASN A 650 14.63 1.73 -14.82
C ASN A 650 13.41 1.53 -13.89
N ARG A 651 12.26 2.10 -14.28
CA ARG A 651 11.01 1.94 -13.51
C ARG A 651 9.76 2.10 -14.38
N THR A 652 8.68 1.47 -13.93
CA THR A 652 7.37 1.57 -14.56
C THR A 652 6.30 1.90 -13.52
N PHE A 653 5.36 2.76 -13.93
CA PHE A 653 4.18 3.13 -13.14
C PHE A 653 2.94 3.11 -14.01
N ASN A 654 1.77 2.92 -13.40
CA ASN A 654 0.51 3.18 -14.07
C ASN A 654 -0.13 4.46 -13.52
N TYR A 655 -0.78 5.21 -14.40
CA TYR A 655 -1.51 6.42 -14.08
C TYR A 655 -2.97 6.31 -14.47
N ILE A 656 -3.85 6.82 -13.60
CA ILE A 656 -5.27 7.00 -13.87
C ILE A 656 -5.61 8.44 -13.53
N ASN A 657 -6.03 9.22 -14.54
CA ASN A 657 -6.37 10.64 -14.38
C ASN A 657 -5.29 11.45 -13.65
N GLY A 658 -4.03 11.28 -14.05
CA GLY A 658 -2.89 12.03 -13.53
C GLY A 658 -2.33 11.55 -12.19
N LYS A 659 -2.92 10.51 -11.59
CA LYS A 659 -2.47 9.94 -10.33
C LYS A 659 -1.88 8.54 -10.53
N GLN A 660 -0.81 8.23 -9.82
CA GLN A 660 -0.22 6.89 -9.84
C GLN A 660 -1.15 5.89 -9.15
N PHE A 661 -1.47 4.81 -9.84
CA PHE A 661 -2.40 3.80 -9.36
C PHE A 661 -2.10 2.41 -9.94
N GLY A 662 -2.16 1.37 -9.11
CA GLY A 662 -1.90 -0.02 -9.51
C GLY A 662 -0.42 -0.39 -9.44
N PRO A 663 0.02 -1.43 -10.17
CA PRO A 663 1.36 -1.99 -10.04
C PRO A 663 2.46 -1.03 -10.50
N PHE A 664 3.56 -1.00 -9.74
CA PHE A 664 4.83 -0.39 -10.14
C PHE A 664 5.94 -1.42 -10.09
N LYS A 665 6.99 -1.20 -10.87
CA LYS A 665 8.22 -1.99 -10.87
C LYS A 665 9.44 -1.09 -10.99
N THR A 666 10.53 -1.46 -10.32
CA THR A 666 11.84 -0.83 -10.46
C THR A 666 12.89 -1.88 -10.78
N PHE A 667 13.96 -1.47 -11.46
CA PHE A 667 14.97 -2.39 -11.96
C PHE A 667 16.38 -1.88 -11.64
N TYR A 668 17.32 -2.80 -11.46
CA TYR A 668 18.74 -2.52 -11.44
C TYR A 668 19.24 -2.13 -12.84
N PRO A 669 20.43 -1.48 -12.98
CA PRO A 669 20.99 -1.11 -14.27
C PRO A 669 21.20 -2.28 -15.27
N ASP A 670 21.35 -3.51 -14.79
CA ASP A 670 21.42 -4.70 -15.63
C ASP A 670 20.06 -5.19 -16.16
N GLY A 671 18.95 -4.63 -15.63
CA GLY A 671 17.57 -4.97 -15.97
C GLY A 671 16.93 -6.02 -15.06
N THR A 672 17.64 -6.51 -14.02
CA THR A 672 17.02 -7.36 -12.98
C THR A 672 16.09 -6.53 -12.11
N MET A 673 15.00 -7.14 -11.62
CA MET A 673 14.01 -6.44 -10.80
C MET A 673 14.58 -6.07 -9.43
N SER A 674 14.44 -4.81 -9.02
CA SER A 674 14.88 -4.32 -7.70
C SER A 674 13.72 -4.15 -6.72
N ALA A 675 12.53 -3.77 -7.19
CA ALA A 675 11.33 -3.75 -6.35
C ALA A 675 10.04 -3.81 -7.17
N GLU A 676 8.95 -4.25 -6.53
CA GLU A 676 7.60 -4.17 -7.06
C GLU A 676 6.57 -3.98 -5.93
N GLY A 677 5.41 -3.47 -6.27
CA GLY A 677 4.30 -3.26 -5.34
C GLY A 677 3.10 -2.62 -6.03
N ASN A 678 2.16 -2.15 -5.23
CA ASN A 678 0.99 -1.42 -5.70
C ASN A 678 0.98 0.00 -5.16
N LEU A 679 0.49 0.93 -5.98
CA LEU A 679 0.28 2.32 -5.63
C LEU A 679 -1.21 2.65 -5.59
N SER A 680 -1.59 3.52 -4.70
CA SER A 680 -2.89 4.18 -4.68
C SER A 680 -2.67 5.68 -4.47
N ASN A 681 -3.06 6.48 -5.45
CA ASN A 681 -2.87 7.94 -5.44
C ASN A 681 -1.39 8.40 -5.28
N GLY A 682 -0.41 7.52 -5.62
CA GLY A 682 1.03 7.76 -5.52
C GLY A 682 1.71 7.10 -4.32
N ASP A 683 0.95 6.68 -3.34
CA ASP A 683 1.46 6.04 -2.12
C ASP A 683 1.47 4.52 -2.24
N VAL A 684 2.49 3.87 -1.67
CA VAL A 684 2.59 2.40 -1.64
C VAL A 684 1.52 1.85 -0.71
N VAL A 685 0.77 0.86 -1.19
CA VAL A 685 -0.29 0.21 -0.41
C VAL A 685 -0.09 -1.31 -0.35
N GLU A 686 -0.70 -1.96 0.66
CA GLU A 686 -0.70 -3.40 0.89
C GLU A 686 0.70 -3.99 1.09
N THR A 687 1.37 -4.37 0.03
CA THR A 687 2.68 -5.04 0.09
C THR A 687 3.63 -4.51 -0.97
N LYS A 688 4.88 -4.22 -0.54
CA LYS A 688 6.01 -3.94 -1.42
C LYS A 688 7.05 -5.04 -1.25
N LEU A 689 7.56 -5.57 -2.35
CA LEU A 689 8.69 -6.49 -2.39
C LEU A 689 9.92 -5.73 -2.89
N SER A 690 11.05 -5.91 -2.23
CA SER A 690 12.37 -5.47 -2.69
C SER A 690 13.25 -6.70 -2.86
N TYR A 691 14.15 -6.67 -3.83
CA TYR A 691 14.93 -7.84 -4.24
C TYR A 691 16.43 -7.57 -4.14
N TRP A 692 17.19 -8.60 -3.80
CA TRP A 692 18.63 -8.66 -4.00
C TRP A 692 18.95 -8.70 -5.50
N GLN A 693 20.17 -8.33 -5.90
CA GLN A 693 20.59 -8.41 -7.31
C GLN A 693 20.57 -9.84 -7.90
N ASN A 694 20.48 -10.87 -7.06
CA ASN A 694 20.31 -12.27 -7.49
C ASN A 694 18.83 -12.66 -7.73
N GLY A 695 17.87 -11.74 -7.53
CA GLY A 695 16.45 -11.96 -7.72
C GLY A 695 15.69 -12.54 -6.52
N ASN A 696 16.37 -12.89 -5.41
CA ASN A 696 15.71 -13.29 -4.18
C ASN A 696 15.09 -12.09 -3.46
N VAL A 697 14.00 -12.32 -2.74
CA VAL A 697 13.36 -11.27 -1.93
C VAL A 697 14.33 -10.80 -0.85
N TYR A 698 14.50 -9.49 -0.70
CA TYR A 698 15.28 -8.83 0.34
C TYR A 698 14.38 -8.34 1.48
N TYR A 699 13.37 -7.49 1.14
CA TYR A 699 12.35 -7.01 2.06
C TYR A 699 10.96 -7.37 1.54
N LYS A 700 10.09 -7.75 2.46
CA LYS A 700 8.65 -7.74 2.26
C LYS A 700 8.04 -6.77 3.26
N ASP A 701 7.65 -5.62 2.77
CA ASP A 701 7.07 -4.54 3.54
C ASP A 701 5.54 -4.59 3.46
N PHE A 702 4.86 -4.39 4.59
CA PHE A 702 3.41 -4.40 4.69
C PHE A 702 2.90 -3.01 5.08
N TYR A 703 1.91 -2.54 4.36
CA TYR A 703 1.32 -1.22 4.50
C TYR A 703 -0.15 -1.31 4.88
N ILE A 704 -0.61 -0.37 5.71
CA ILE A 704 -2.02 -0.07 5.93
C ILE A 704 -2.20 1.38 5.53
N GLU A 705 -3.11 1.63 4.60
CA GLU A 705 -3.18 2.89 3.87
C GLU A 705 -1.81 3.16 3.19
N ASP A 706 -1.14 4.25 3.49
CA ASP A 706 0.19 4.63 3.01
C ASP A 706 1.32 4.41 4.04
N GLU A 707 0.99 3.92 5.25
CA GLU A 707 1.96 3.75 6.32
C GLU A 707 2.55 2.34 6.38
N LEU A 708 3.88 2.26 6.40
CA LEU A 708 4.62 1.02 6.68
C LEU A 708 4.33 0.54 8.11
N THR A 709 3.72 -0.65 8.24
CA THR A 709 3.31 -1.22 9.53
C THR A 709 4.19 -2.36 10.00
N SER A 710 4.77 -3.10 9.07
CA SER A 710 5.73 -4.16 9.40
C SER A 710 6.61 -4.52 8.22
N SER A 711 7.77 -5.15 8.50
CA SER A 711 8.74 -5.61 7.50
C SER A 711 9.24 -7.00 7.85
N GLN A 712 9.25 -7.91 6.86
CA GLN A 712 9.96 -9.18 6.93
C GLN A 712 11.23 -9.09 6.09
N LEU A 713 12.39 -9.32 6.71
CA LEU A 713 13.68 -9.35 6.04
C LEU A 713 14.06 -10.78 5.66
N PHE A 714 14.81 -10.88 4.56
CA PHE A 714 15.37 -12.13 4.06
C PHE A 714 16.85 -11.93 3.72
N ASN A 715 17.66 -12.94 3.94
CA ASN A 715 19.06 -12.93 3.49
C ASN A 715 19.15 -13.16 1.96
N SER A 716 20.33 -13.01 1.39
CA SER A 716 20.54 -13.16 -0.06
C SER A 716 20.29 -14.59 -0.60
N LYS A 717 20.13 -15.60 0.28
CA LYS A 717 19.70 -16.96 -0.08
C LYS A 717 18.18 -17.12 -0.09
N GLY A 718 17.40 -16.08 0.29
CA GLY A 718 15.96 -16.11 0.40
C GLY A 718 15.43 -16.72 1.71
N GLU A 719 16.27 -16.94 2.70
CA GLU A 719 15.88 -17.42 4.03
C GLU A 719 15.41 -16.24 4.88
N LYS A 720 14.33 -16.45 5.68
CA LYS A 720 13.84 -15.41 6.60
C LYS A 720 14.90 -15.08 7.66
N ASP A 721 15.16 -13.81 7.84
CA ASP A 721 16.04 -13.28 8.88
C ASP A 721 15.19 -12.84 10.09
N PHE A 722 14.61 -11.67 10.08
CA PHE A 722 13.77 -11.20 11.19
C PHE A 722 12.56 -10.37 10.71
N TYR A 723 11.59 -10.24 11.61
CA TYR A 723 10.37 -9.49 11.40
C TYR A 723 10.33 -8.27 12.33
N ILE A 724 9.94 -7.13 11.80
CA ILE A 724 9.77 -5.87 12.53
C ILE A 724 8.29 -5.47 12.47
N ASP A 725 7.65 -5.34 13.64
CA ASP A 725 6.35 -4.68 13.78
C ASP A 725 6.59 -3.24 14.26
N TYR A 726 6.03 -2.26 13.58
CA TYR A 726 6.20 -0.84 13.88
C TYR A 726 5.09 -0.26 14.75
N LYS A 727 4.00 -0.99 14.99
CA LYS A 727 2.87 -0.53 15.81
C LYS A 727 3.32 -0.15 17.22
N ASN A 728 3.04 1.08 17.62
CA ASN A 728 3.37 1.65 18.95
C ASN A 728 4.84 1.48 19.36
N ARG A 729 5.75 1.25 18.40
CA ARG A 729 7.16 0.99 18.69
C ARG A 729 7.86 2.28 19.07
N THR A 730 8.13 2.43 20.37
CA THR A 730 8.79 3.60 20.95
C THR A 730 9.93 3.13 21.86
N GLY A 731 11.11 3.78 21.77
CA GLY A 731 12.29 3.47 22.56
C GLY A 731 13.54 3.28 21.72
N ASN A 732 14.62 2.77 22.37
CA ASN A 732 15.89 2.46 21.74
C ASN A 732 15.94 0.99 21.31
N PHE A 733 16.40 0.74 20.10
CA PHE A 733 16.48 -0.59 19.51
C PHE A 733 17.87 -0.88 19.04
N ASN A 734 18.28 -2.15 19.18
CA ASN A 734 19.51 -2.70 18.66
C ASN A 734 19.15 -3.94 17.84
N LEU A 735 19.42 -3.90 16.55
CA LEU A 735 19.22 -5.03 15.63
C LEU A 735 20.59 -5.58 15.21
N SER A 736 20.70 -6.89 15.19
CA SER A 736 21.90 -7.63 14.76
C SER A 736 21.57 -8.37 13.48
N PHE A 737 22.35 -8.11 12.43
CA PHE A 737 22.13 -8.63 11.09
C PHE A 737 23.14 -9.73 10.76
N TYR A 738 22.73 -10.73 9.98
CA TYR A 738 23.57 -11.81 9.44
C TYR A 738 24.42 -12.48 10.52
N ASN A 739 23.79 -12.92 11.62
CA ASN A 739 24.46 -13.53 12.77
C ASN A 739 25.55 -12.62 13.40
N GLY A 740 25.30 -11.34 13.48
CA GLY A 740 26.18 -10.37 14.15
C GLY A 740 27.27 -9.80 13.26
N VAL A 741 27.19 -9.94 11.95
CA VAL A 741 28.17 -9.31 11.02
C VAL A 741 28.15 -7.80 11.17
N PHE A 742 26.97 -7.19 11.36
CA PHE A 742 26.86 -5.80 11.79
C PHE A 742 25.68 -5.58 12.73
N THR A 743 25.70 -4.46 13.45
CA THR A 743 24.62 -4.05 14.34
C THR A 743 24.13 -2.65 13.97
N GLN A 744 22.81 -2.46 14.09
CA GLN A 744 22.16 -1.16 13.92
C GLN A 744 21.49 -0.73 15.23
N ASN A 745 21.92 0.42 15.77
CA ASN A 745 21.28 1.06 16.90
C ASN A 745 20.45 2.26 16.42
N TYR A 746 19.22 2.38 16.88
CA TYR A 746 18.34 3.48 16.52
C TYR A 746 17.25 3.71 17.56
N THR A 747 16.68 4.90 17.54
CA THR A 747 15.53 5.28 18.38
C THR A 747 14.29 5.42 17.51
N MET A 748 13.13 5.01 18.03
CA MET A 748 11.83 5.22 17.40
C MET A 748 10.86 5.91 18.34
N ILE A 749 9.90 6.63 17.75
CA ILE A 749 8.70 7.14 18.42
C ILE A 749 7.52 6.81 17.52
N ASN A 750 6.56 6.04 18.06
CA ASN A 750 5.35 5.60 17.33
C ASN A 750 5.65 5.04 15.93
N GLY A 751 6.60 4.09 15.84
CA GLY A 751 6.98 3.42 14.61
C GLY A 751 7.84 4.21 13.63
N LYS A 752 8.14 5.47 13.89
CA LYS A 752 9.01 6.33 13.05
C LYS A 752 10.39 6.50 13.72
N ARG A 753 11.47 6.44 12.91
CA ARG A 753 12.81 6.73 13.39
C ARG A 753 12.89 8.16 13.93
N ASN A 754 13.52 8.34 15.10
CA ASN A 754 13.65 9.66 15.75
C ASN A 754 14.93 9.69 16.57
N GLY A 755 15.86 10.63 16.27
CA GLY A 755 17.18 10.71 16.88
C GLY A 755 18.25 9.96 16.08
N LYS A 756 19.32 9.56 16.75
CA LYS A 756 20.51 8.95 16.10
C LYS A 756 20.29 7.53 15.65
N VAL A 757 20.85 7.22 14.49
CA VAL A 757 21.03 5.88 13.94
C VAL A 757 22.52 5.63 13.77
N THR A 758 23.04 4.53 14.28
CA THR A 758 24.44 4.11 14.08
C THR A 758 24.50 2.67 13.63
N ILE A 759 25.31 2.41 12.60
CA ILE A 759 25.56 1.08 12.09
C ILE A 759 27.06 0.81 12.20
N LYS A 760 27.42 -0.33 12.79
CA LYS A 760 28.80 -0.77 12.96
C LYS A 760 28.95 -2.25 12.65
N ASP A 761 30.10 -2.63 12.08
CA ASP A 761 30.41 -4.03 11.87
C ASP A 761 30.86 -4.74 13.16
N LYS A 762 31.05 -6.07 13.11
CA LYS A 762 31.51 -6.88 14.26
C LYS A 762 32.92 -6.54 14.76
N LEU A 763 33.68 -5.77 13.98
CA LEU A 763 34.99 -5.24 14.38
C LEU A 763 34.89 -3.85 15.01
N ASN A 764 33.66 -3.36 15.24
CA ASN A 764 33.33 -2.02 15.72
C ASN A 764 33.71 -0.89 14.73
N THR A 765 33.93 -1.22 13.45
CA THR A 765 34.16 -0.24 12.38
C THR A 765 32.83 0.45 12.06
N PRO A 766 32.78 1.78 12.01
CA PRO A 766 31.58 2.49 11.64
C PRO A 766 31.24 2.20 10.14
N ILE A 767 29.96 2.05 9.84
CA ILE A 767 29.42 1.93 8.49
C ILE A 767 28.59 3.16 8.16
N LEU A 768 27.72 3.59 9.11
CA LEU A 768 26.84 4.73 8.90
C LEU A 768 26.47 5.39 10.26
N GLU A 769 26.43 6.70 10.26
CA GLU A 769 25.82 7.52 11.32
C GLU A 769 24.82 8.49 10.70
N SER A 770 23.63 8.59 11.23
CA SER A 770 22.59 9.48 10.71
C SER A 770 21.68 9.95 11.83
N GLU A 771 20.97 11.05 11.59
CA GLU A 771 19.93 11.53 12.49
C GLU A 771 18.59 11.63 11.77
N TYR A 772 17.51 11.38 12.51
CA TYR A 772 16.14 11.37 12.00
C TYR A 772 15.20 12.15 12.90
N ILE A 773 14.17 12.72 12.31
CA ILE A 773 13.04 13.32 12.99
C ILE A 773 11.75 12.89 12.29
N ASN A 774 10.80 12.29 13.02
CA ASN A 774 9.54 11.77 12.46
C ASN A 774 9.70 10.85 11.22
N GLY A 775 10.80 10.09 11.15
CA GLY A 775 11.08 9.17 10.06
C GLY A 775 11.85 9.75 8.88
N VAL A 776 11.99 11.08 8.76
CA VAL A 776 12.81 11.75 7.75
C VAL A 776 14.21 12.02 8.26
N ARG A 777 15.22 12.02 7.36
CA ARG A 777 16.60 12.41 7.73
C ARG A 777 16.65 13.88 8.08
N HIS A 778 17.37 14.17 9.15
CA HIS A 778 17.59 15.56 9.62
C HIS A 778 18.96 15.67 10.24
N ASN A 779 19.65 16.81 10.12
CA ASN A 779 21.05 16.99 10.50
C ASN A 779 22.02 16.13 9.67
N ARG A 780 23.08 15.59 10.28
CA ARG A 780 24.19 14.94 9.56
C ARG A 780 23.95 13.48 9.24
N LEU A 781 24.36 13.10 8.04
CA LEU A 781 24.57 11.71 7.63
C LEU A 781 26.06 11.54 7.29
N LYS A 782 26.70 10.54 7.91
CA LYS A 782 28.06 10.13 7.60
C LYS A 782 28.06 8.68 7.15
N SER A 783 28.61 8.40 5.99
CA SER A 783 28.94 7.05 5.55
C SER A 783 30.43 6.79 5.63
N TYR A 784 30.79 5.52 5.80
CA TYR A 784 32.17 5.11 5.98
C TYR A 784 32.51 3.98 5.02
N SER A 785 33.70 4.04 4.48
CA SER A 785 34.28 3.04 3.59
C SER A 785 34.48 1.68 4.29
N PRO A 786 34.74 0.60 3.57
CA PRO A 786 35.11 -0.69 4.15
C PRO A 786 36.33 -0.64 5.10
N LEU A 787 37.19 0.37 4.97
CA LEU A 787 38.32 0.65 5.87
C LEU A 787 37.88 1.36 7.16
N GLY A 788 36.66 1.90 7.21
CA GLY A 788 36.18 2.76 8.31
C GLY A 788 36.63 4.22 8.20
N THR A 789 37.17 4.62 7.05
CA THR A 789 37.44 6.03 6.73
C THR A 789 36.15 6.71 6.32
N LEU A 790 36.02 8.01 6.61
CA LEU A 790 34.85 8.80 6.16
C LEU A 790 34.77 8.77 4.64
N GLU A 791 33.63 8.46 4.08
CA GLU A 791 33.37 8.39 2.64
C GLU A 791 32.44 9.54 2.19
N SER A 792 31.40 9.86 3.00
CA SER A 792 30.61 11.08 2.80
C SER A 792 30.14 11.70 4.11
N ASP A 793 29.99 13.01 4.10
CA ASP A 793 29.40 13.82 5.18
C ASP A 793 28.42 14.81 4.54
N LYS A 794 27.13 14.56 4.75
CA LYS A 794 26.03 15.32 4.17
C LYS A 794 25.17 15.92 5.26
N THR A 795 24.66 17.11 5.06
CA THR A 795 23.71 17.75 5.96
C THR A 795 22.30 17.64 5.34
N TYR A 796 21.35 17.21 6.17
CA TYR A 796 19.93 17.10 5.77
C TYR A 796 19.06 18.06 6.57
N TYR A 797 18.04 18.60 5.91
CA TYR A 797 16.99 19.37 6.53
C TYR A 797 15.63 18.79 6.13
N CYS A 798 14.93 18.15 7.08
CA CYS A 798 13.60 17.51 6.88
C CYS A 798 13.51 16.62 5.64
N GLY A 799 14.52 15.79 5.40
CA GLY A 799 14.55 14.81 4.31
C GLY A 799 15.40 15.22 3.10
N GLU A 800 15.58 16.52 2.87
CA GLU A 800 16.34 17.06 1.72
C GLU A 800 17.78 17.38 2.12
N ILE A 801 18.74 17.19 1.20
CA ILE A 801 20.13 17.62 1.42
C ILE A 801 20.14 19.15 1.39
N HIS A 802 20.73 19.76 2.43
CA HIS A 802 20.78 21.21 2.55
C HIS A 802 22.05 21.66 3.28
N GLY A 803 22.86 22.49 2.63
CA GLY A 803 24.14 22.93 3.11
C GLY A 803 25.31 22.22 2.41
N THR A 804 26.47 22.19 3.05
CA THR A 804 27.69 21.63 2.47
C THR A 804 27.68 20.10 2.48
N GLU A 805 27.97 19.49 1.36
CA GLU A 805 28.27 18.07 1.19
C GLU A 805 29.78 17.90 0.99
N THR A 806 30.37 16.88 1.63
CA THR A 806 31.76 16.50 1.40
C THR A 806 31.85 15.01 1.09
N GLU A 807 32.59 14.66 0.07
CA GLU A 807 32.88 13.28 -0.30
C GLU A 807 34.37 12.98 -0.23
N TYR A 808 34.66 11.77 0.17
CA TYR A 808 36.04 11.24 0.25
C TYR A 808 36.12 9.95 -0.57
N ASP A 809 37.31 9.59 -0.96
CA ASP A 809 37.52 8.26 -1.56
C ASP A 809 37.61 7.17 -0.47
N MET A 810 37.62 5.90 -0.90
CA MET A 810 37.59 4.75 0.03
C MET A 810 38.76 4.70 0.99
N VAL A 811 39.87 5.41 0.73
CA VAL A 811 41.05 5.48 1.59
C VAL A 811 41.10 6.78 2.41
N GLY A 812 40.11 7.65 2.29
CA GLY A 812 39.87 8.82 3.15
C GLY A 812 40.43 10.14 2.62
N ASN A 813 40.81 10.26 1.32
CA ASN A 813 41.20 11.53 0.73
C ASN A 813 39.96 12.31 0.26
N LEU A 814 39.93 13.60 0.55
CA LEU A 814 38.86 14.51 0.10
C LEU A 814 38.76 14.52 -1.45
N ARG A 815 37.58 14.27 -1.98
CA ARG A 815 37.26 14.25 -3.41
C ARG A 815 36.41 15.41 -3.89
N LEU A 816 35.41 15.78 -3.08
CA LEU A 816 34.37 16.73 -3.45
C LEU A 816 33.98 17.59 -2.26
N VAL A 817 33.77 18.85 -2.48
CA VAL A 817 32.99 19.76 -1.64
C VAL A 817 31.96 20.43 -2.52
N ASP A 818 30.73 20.32 -2.11
CA ASP A 818 29.57 20.79 -2.86
C ASP A 818 28.59 21.53 -1.94
N GLU A 819 27.79 22.42 -2.49
CA GLU A 819 26.75 23.15 -1.80
C GLU A 819 25.37 22.76 -2.36
N GLN A 820 24.46 22.40 -1.45
CA GLN A 820 23.11 21.92 -1.77
C GLN A 820 22.06 22.83 -1.11
N PHE A 821 20.99 23.14 -1.82
CA PHE A 821 19.82 23.84 -1.28
C PHE A 821 18.55 23.03 -1.53
N PHE A 822 18.00 22.39 -0.48
CA PHE A 822 16.78 21.58 -0.53
C PHE A 822 16.77 20.54 -1.66
N GLY A 823 17.90 19.80 -1.78
CA GLY A 823 18.07 18.74 -2.78
C GLY A 823 18.58 19.18 -4.14
N GLU A 824 18.68 20.50 -4.38
CA GLU A 824 19.23 21.05 -5.63
C GLU A 824 20.69 21.48 -5.46
N GLU A 825 21.55 21.11 -6.41
CA GLU A 825 22.93 21.59 -6.47
C GLU A 825 22.92 23.09 -6.73
N HIS A 826 23.36 23.87 -5.77
CA HIS A 826 23.33 25.32 -5.85
C HIS A 826 24.51 25.91 -5.12
N GLY A 827 25.42 26.53 -5.86
CA GLY A 827 26.63 27.11 -5.28
C GLY A 827 27.90 26.63 -5.98
N LYS A 828 28.97 26.64 -5.25
CA LYS A 828 30.28 26.29 -5.74
C LYS A 828 30.63 24.86 -5.46
N THR A 829 30.93 24.10 -6.52
CA THR A 829 31.44 22.72 -6.44
C THR A 829 32.95 22.71 -6.69
N THR A 830 33.70 22.01 -5.82
CA THR A 830 35.16 21.84 -5.95
C THR A 830 35.51 20.38 -5.84
N ARG A 831 36.21 19.82 -6.83
CA ARG A 831 36.79 18.49 -6.82
C ARG A 831 38.28 18.55 -6.52
N TYR A 832 38.81 17.52 -5.88
CA TYR A 832 40.19 17.50 -5.41
C TYR A 832 40.91 16.23 -5.88
N TYR A 833 42.22 16.38 -6.10
CA TYR A 833 43.14 15.26 -6.22
C TYR A 833 43.50 14.67 -4.89
N TYR A 834 44.15 13.49 -4.87
CA TYR A 834 44.60 12.80 -3.66
C TYR A 834 45.52 13.69 -2.77
N ASN A 835 46.28 14.59 -3.34
CA ASN A 835 47.19 15.53 -2.67
C ASN A 835 46.49 16.81 -2.15
N LYS A 836 45.17 16.86 -2.19
CA LYS A 836 44.29 18.01 -1.82
C LYS A 836 44.41 19.24 -2.72
N ALA A 837 45.17 19.15 -3.86
CA ALA A 837 45.10 20.20 -4.89
C ALA A 837 43.72 20.19 -5.55
N LYS A 838 43.21 21.37 -5.91
CA LYS A 838 41.98 21.44 -6.69
C LYS A 838 42.18 20.73 -8.03
N ALA A 839 41.20 19.91 -8.43
CA ALA A 839 41.19 19.29 -9.77
C ALA A 839 40.22 20.04 -10.70
N VAL A 840 39.03 20.35 -10.14
CA VAL A 840 37.97 21.05 -10.90
C VAL A 840 37.24 22.03 -9.95
N GLU A 841 36.84 23.18 -10.49
CA GLU A 841 36.00 24.13 -9.76
C GLU A 841 34.94 24.70 -10.69
N TYR A 842 33.67 24.69 -10.30
CA TYR A 842 32.56 25.19 -11.08
C TYR A 842 31.43 25.72 -10.21
N PHE A 843 30.41 26.31 -10.83
CA PHE A 843 29.25 26.84 -10.14
C PHE A 843 27.95 26.30 -10.78
N GLU A 844 27.02 25.90 -9.92
CA GLU A 844 25.68 25.44 -10.30
C GLU A 844 24.61 26.35 -9.70
N MET A 845 23.49 26.49 -10.42
CA MET A 845 22.26 27.10 -9.95
C MET A 845 21.11 26.18 -10.28
N ASP A 846 20.43 25.67 -9.24
CA ASP A 846 19.33 24.69 -9.36
C ASP A 846 19.73 23.53 -10.30
N SER A 847 20.91 22.93 -10.01
CA SER A 847 21.52 21.81 -10.73
C SER A 847 21.90 22.07 -12.21
N ASP A 848 21.91 23.33 -12.64
CA ASP A 848 22.38 23.73 -13.95
C ASP A 848 23.75 24.42 -13.88
N LEU A 849 24.69 24.07 -14.78
CA LEU A 849 26.02 24.70 -14.87
C LEU A 849 25.93 26.13 -15.42
N TYR A 850 26.52 27.05 -14.70
CA TYR A 850 26.63 28.45 -15.07
C TYR A 850 28.05 29.02 -14.89
N GLY A 851 28.51 29.86 -15.82
CA GLY A 851 29.79 30.54 -15.72
C GLY A 851 30.99 29.65 -15.99
N GLU A 852 32.06 29.88 -15.25
CA GLU A 852 33.35 29.24 -15.48
C GLU A 852 33.44 27.86 -14.83
N TYR A 853 33.84 26.87 -15.65
CA TYR A 853 34.22 25.52 -15.23
C TYR A 853 35.73 25.37 -15.40
N LYS A 854 36.48 25.29 -14.32
CA LYS A 854 37.95 25.37 -14.28
C LYS A 854 38.59 24.05 -14.05
N TYR A 855 39.56 23.66 -14.86
CA TYR A 855 40.41 22.49 -14.66
C TYR A 855 41.81 22.89 -14.20
N PHE A 856 42.34 22.14 -13.25
CA PHE A 856 43.66 22.33 -12.66
C PHE A 856 44.49 21.04 -12.77
N ASN A 857 45.82 21.14 -12.72
CA ASN A 857 46.75 20.02 -12.61
C ASN A 857 47.04 19.66 -11.14
N HIS A 858 47.83 18.63 -10.87
CA HIS A 858 48.21 18.23 -9.51
C HIS A 858 48.99 19.28 -8.72
N SER A 859 49.61 20.27 -9.38
CA SER A 859 50.27 21.40 -8.75
C SER A 859 49.33 22.56 -8.41
N GLY A 860 48.05 22.45 -8.74
CA GLY A 860 47.01 23.46 -8.54
C GLY A 860 47.06 24.60 -9.58
N GLU A 861 47.75 24.43 -10.70
CA GLU A 861 47.78 25.39 -11.79
C GLU A 861 46.55 25.24 -12.67
N LEU A 862 45.92 26.38 -13.04
CA LEU A 862 44.79 26.44 -13.95
C LEU A 862 45.25 26.09 -15.37
N ILE A 863 44.59 25.10 -16.00
CA ILE A 863 44.99 24.59 -17.31
C ILE A 863 43.92 24.71 -18.40
N LEU A 864 42.65 24.89 -18.01
CA LEU A 864 41.53 25.10 -18.94
C LEU A 864 40.36 25.79 -18.24
N ILE A 865 39.69 26.69 -18.93
CA ILE A 865 38.38 27.22 -18.51
C ILE A 865 37.34 26.88 -19.60
N LEU A 866 36.23 26.29 -19.20
CA LEU A 866 35.03 26.17 -20.04
C LEU A 866 33.99 27.16 -19.50
N ASN A 867 33.23 27.78 -20.40
CA ASN A 867 32.16 28.70 -20.00
C ASN A 867 30.79 28.08 -20.35
N TYR A 868 29.95 27.93 -19.34
CA TYR A 868 28.62 27.37 -19.44
C TYR A 868 27.53 28.42 -19.24
N GLU A 869 26.41 28.22 -19.89
CA GLU A 869 25.18 28.94 -19.72
C GLU A 869 24.02 27.91 -19.75
N ASN A 870 23.40 27.66 -18.61
CA ASN A 870 22.33 26.68 -18.47
C ASN A 870 22.71 25.30 -19.08
N ASN A 871 23.80 24.71 -18.56
CA ASN A 871 24.40 23.44 -19.03
C ASN A 871 24.93 23.42 -20.47
N ALA A 872 24.80 24.49 -21.22
CA ALA A 872 25.34 24.56 -22.58
C ALA A 872 26.75 25.19 -22.59
N ILE A 873 27.76 24.48 -23.13
CA ILE A 873 29.09 25.04 -23.34
C ILE A 873 29.05 26.11 -24.43
N LYS A 874 29.44 27.31 -24.09
CA LYS A 874 29.44 28.48 -25.02
C LYS A 874 30.81 28.81 -25.55
N SER A 875 31.84 28.71 -24.73
CA SER A 875 33.24 28.99 -25.12
C SER A 875 34.21 28.26 -24.21
N TYR A 876 35.45 28.17 -24.61
CA TYR A 876 36.55 27.72 -23.77
C TYR A 876 37.78 28.60 -23.93
N THR A 877 38.62 28.61 -22.88
CA THR A 877 39.85 29.38 -22.83
C THR A 877 41.03 28.44 -22.58
N THR A 878 41.99 28.42 -23.49
CA THR A 878 43.25 27.66 -23.37
C THR A 878 44.41 28.59 -22.96
N PHE A 879 45.45 28.00 -22.44
CA PHE A 879 46.68 28.68 -22.01
C PHE A 879 47.83 28.23 -22.95
N GLY A 880 48.75 29.11 -23.31
CA GLY A 880 49.83 28.85 -24.25
C GLY A 880 51.22 29.03 -23.70
N LYS A 881 52.19 29.16 -24.60
CA LYS A 881 53.64 29.20 -24.26
C LYS A 881 54.05 30.30 -23.30
N THR A 882 53.25 31.36 -23.12
CA THR A 882 53.56 32.50 -22.25
C THR A 882 52.95 32.38 -20.85
N GLY A 883 52.09 31.33 -20.61
CA GLY A 883 51.30 31.21 -19.38
C GLY A 883 50.17 32.22 -19.25
N LEU A 884 50.00 33.08 -20.24
CA LEU A 884 48.90 34.02 -20.41
C LEU A 884 47.75 33.34 -21.16
N VAL A 885 46.54 33.86 -20.99
CA VAL A 885 45.35 33.48 -21.79
C VAL A 885 45.71 33.54 -23.24
N ASP A 886 45.75 32.40 -23.93
CA ASP A 886 46.18 32.33 -25.30
C ASP A 886 45.05 32.72 -26.26
N GLU A 887 43.88 32.12 -26.08
CA GLU A 887 42.72 32.41 -26.97
C GLU A 887 41.41 31.94 -26.30
N LYS A 888 40.39 32.77 -26.46
CA LYS A 888 39.00 32.40 -26.17
C LYS A 888 38.37 31.87 -27.45
N HIS A 889 37.89 30.63 -27.40
CA HIS A 889 37.26 29.93 -28.53
C HIS A 889 35.76 29.83 -28.30
N GLU A 890 34.96 30.30 -29.23
CA GLU A 890 33.52 30.11 -29.20
C GLU A 890 33.17 28.68 -29.64
N VAL A 891 32.27 28.02 -28.93
CA VAL A 891 31.79 26.65 -29.23
C VAL A 891 30.50 26.78 -30.04
N LYS A 892 30.50 26.21 -31.24
CA LYS A 892 29.33 26.13 -32.12
C LYS A 892 28.71 24.75 -32.04
N ASP A 893 27.40 24.69 -31.93
CA ASP A 893 26.60 23.42 -31.82
C ASP A 893 27.10 22.46 -30.72
N GLY A 894 27.73 22.99 -29.66
CA GLY A 894 28.22 22.18 -28.54
C GLY A 894 29.38 21.22 -28.92
N THR A 895 30.07 21.43 -30.05
CA THR A 895 31.14 20.56 -30.54
C THR A 895 32.49 21.26 -30.49
N ALA A 896 33.49 20.66 -29.84
CA ALA A 896 34.84 21.20 -29.73
C ALA A 896 35.88 20.10 -29.52
N SER A 897 37.05 20.23 -30.13
CA SER A 897 38.24 19.45 -29.78
C SER A 897 39.23 20.34 -29.08
N ILE A 898 39.46 20.09 -27.82
CA ILE A 898 40.16 20.98 -26.90
C ILE A 898 41.54 20.41 -26.54
N VAL A 899 42.59 21.16 -26.76
CA VAL A 899 43.94 20.88 -26.28
C VAL A 899 44.53 22.16 -25.70
N SER A 900 44.71 22.17 -24.36
CA SER A 900 45.47 23.25 -23.72
C SER A 900 46.91 22.82 -23.42
N ARG A 901 47.85 23.76 -23.39
CA ARG A 901 49.26 23.48 -23.26
C ARG A 901 49.90 24.30 -22.14
N TYR A 902 50.99 23.78 -21.60
CA TYR A 902 51.86 24.52 -20.69
C TYR A 902 52.75 25.54 -21.44
N PRO A 903 53.37 26.50 -20.77
CA PRO A 903 54.31 27.43 -21.38
C PRO A 903 55.49 26.75 -22.10
N ASN A 904 55.87 25.55 -21.70
CA ASN A 904 56.91 24.73 -22.34
C ASN A 904 56.43 24.03 -23.65
N GLY A 905 55.17 24.23 -24.05
CA GLY A 905 54.61 23.69 -25.28
C GLY A 905 54.05 22.26 -25.13
N LYS A 906 54.26 21.59 -24.00
CA LYS A 906 53.72 20.26 -23.71
C LYS A 906 52.21 20.33 -23.41
N LYS A 907 51.48 19.23 -23.69
CA LYS A 907 50.06 19.15 -23.38
C LYS A 907 49.81 19.26 -21.87
N ALA A 908 48.77 20.00 -21.48
CA ALA A 908 48.27 20.11 -20.12
C ALA A 908 46.96 19.33 -19.97
N ILE A 909 46.02 19.47 -20.90
CA ILE A 909 44.76 18.74 -20.91
C ILE A 909 44.29 18.55 -22.37
N GLU A 910 43.69 17.40 -22.65
CA GLU A 910 42.97 17.16 -23.89
C GLU A 910 41.62 16.50 -23.65
N MET A 911 40.59 16.95 -24.38
CA MET A 911 39.23 16.42 -24.32
C MET A 911 38.45 16.81 -25.59
N ASN A 912 37.36 16.06 -25.85
CA ASN A 912 36.46 16.36 -26.95
C ASN A 912 35.02 16.49 -26.48
N PHE A 913 34.29 17.42 -27.08
CA PHE A 913 32.86 17.59 -26.98
C PHE A 913 32.19 17.30 -28.33
N VAL A 914 31.08 16.55 -28.30
CA VAL A 914 30.22 16.36 -29.46
C VAL A 914 28.78 16.65 -29.02
N LYS A 915 28.23 17.76 -29.55
CA LYS A 915 26.87 18.23 -29.19
C LYS A 915 26.66 18.31 -27.67
N GLU A 916 27.50 19.09 -27.01
CA GLU A 916 27.52 19.35 -25.55
C GLU A 916 27.94 18.17 -24.68
N ASN A 917 28.22 16.98 -25.21
CA ASN A 917 28.68 15.84 -24.42
C ASN A 917 30.19 15.63 -24.56
N ILE A 918 30.85 15.29 -23.45
CA ILE A 918 32.23 14.79 -23.47
C ILE A 918 32.23 13.42 -24.17
N GLU A 919 33.13 13.24 -25.12
CA GLU A 919 33.23 12.06 -25.96
C GLU A 919 34.67 11.58 -26.11
N GLY A 920 34.89 10.28 -25.84
CA GLY A 920 36.22 9.69 -25.89
C GLY A 920 37.07 10.00 -24.67
N LYS A 921 38.42 10.11 -24.87
CA LYS A 921 39.36 10.30 -23.75
C LYS A 921 39.39 11.75 -23.26
N LEU A 922 39.46 11.87 -21.93
CA LEU A 922 39.90 13.07 -21.22
C LEU A 922 41.20 12.73 -20.52
N MET A 923 42.27 13.51 -20.82
CA MET A 923 43.62 13.31 -20.29
C MET A 923 44.14 14.60 -19.68
N ILE A 924 44.68 14.49 -18.46
CA ILE A 924 45.45 15.60 -17.82
C ILE A 924 46.86 15.15 -17.61
N TYR A 925 47.82 16.05 -17.92
CA TYR A 925 49.21 15.79 -17.89
C TYR A 925 49.98 16.76 -16.99
N SER A 926 51.12 16.31 -16.44
CA SER A 926 52.10 17.15 -15.76
C SER A 926 52.86 18.02 -16.76
N LYS A 927 53.68 18.97 -16.26
CA LYS A 927 54.62 19.76 -17.10
C LYS A 927 55.66 18.94 -17.84
N GLU A 928 55.91 17.72 -17.40
CA GLU A 928 56.80 16.73 -18.07
C GLU A 928 56.04 15.89 -19.09
N GLU A 929 54.71 16.10 -19.27
CA GLU A 929 53.80 15.34 -20.12
C GLU A 929 53.61 13.88 -19.63
N LYS A 930 53.71 13.67 -18.32
CA LYS A 930 53.28 12.41 -17.69
C LYS A 930 51.81 12.48 -17.37
N PRO A 931 51.06 11.37 -17.52
CA PRO A 931 49.66 11.37 -17.16
C PRO A 931 49.47 11.59 -15.64
N GLU A 932 48.56 12.46 -15.26
CA GLU A 932 48.07 12.71 -13.91
C GLU A 932 46.70 12.12 -13.71
N PHE A 933 45.88 12.16 -14.80
CA PHE A 933 44.50 11.63 -14.81
C PHE A 933 44.15 11.19 -16.23
N GLU A 934 43.43 10.07 -16.32
CA GLU A 934 42.78 9.63 -17.55
C GLU A 934 41.39 9.05 -17.28
N SER A 935 40.48 9.29 -18.22
CA SER A 935 39.11 8.71 -18.21
C SER A 935 38.63 8.61 -19.65
N ASN A 936 37.62 7.75 -19.85
CA ASN A 936 36.95 7.59 -21.13
C ASN A 936 35.45 7.80 -20.99
N TYR A 937 34.87 8.53 -21.95
CA TYR A 937 33.44 8.90 -21.94
C TYR A 937 32.77 8.44 -23.23
N ILE A 938 31.51 8.01 -23.08
CA ILE A 938 30.58 7.81 -24.19
C ILE A 938 29.32 8.61 -23.82
N HIS A 939 28.97 9.60 -24.61
CA HIS A 939 27.80 10.47 -24.41
C HIS A 939 27.71 11.07 -22.99
N ASN A 940 28.81 11.62 -22.49
CA ASN A 940 28.96 12.20 -21.15
C ASN A 940 29.03 11.18 -19.99
N SER A 941 28.82 9.88 -20.27
CA SER A 941 28.90 8.83 -19.27
C SER A 941 30.28 8.19 -19.23
N LEU A 942 30.86 8.00 -18.04
CA LEU A 942 32.12 7.27 -17.87
C LEU A 942 31.96 5.84 -18.41
N ASN A 943 32.88 5.40 -19.25
CA ASN A 943 32.84 4.07 -19.82
C ASN A 943 34.25 3.52 -20.04
N GLY A 944 34.59 2.43 -19.37
CA GLY A 944 35.94 1.89 -19.31
C GLY A 944 36.69 2.26 -18.04
N ASP A 945 38.01 2.28 -18.10
CA ASP A 945 38.86 2.59 -16.95
C ASP A 945 39.01 4.10 -16.73
N ARG A 946 38.98 4.52 -15.48
CA ARG A 946 39.40 5.81 -14.96
C ARG A 946 40.59 5.61 -14.07
N ILE A 947 41.70 6.33 -14.31
CA ILE A 947 42.94 6.16 -13.59
C ILE A 947 43.44 7.52 -13.08
N ASP A 948 43.72 7.58 -11.80
CA ASP A 948 44.42 8.68 -11.14
C ASP A 948 45.85 8.22 -10.79
N TYR A 949 46.81 9.11 -11.02
CA TYR A 949 48.22 8.81 -10.82
C TYR A 949 48.80 9.62 -9.65
N TYR A 950 49.83 9.09 -9.01
CA TYR A 950 50.72 9.87 -8.16
C TYR A 950 51.64 10.77 -8.96
N THR A 951 52.22 11.80 -8.34
CA THR A 951 53.21 12.70 -8.99
C THR A 951 54.46 11.97 -9.47
N ASN A 952 54.82 10.81 -8.87
CA ASN A 952 55.92 9.95 -9.34
C ASN A 952 55.56 9.10 -10.56
N GLY A 953 54.30 9.12 -11.01
CA GLY A 953 53.79 8.39 -12.17
C GLY A 953 53.23 6.99 -11.84
N ASN A 954 53.27 6.53 -10.58
CA ASN A 954 52.60 5.30 -10.19
C ASN A 954 51.09 5.51 -10.10
N ILE A 955 50.34 4.44 -10.33
CA ILE A 955 48.87 4.48 -10.19
C ILE A 955 48.50 4.71 -8.71
N TYR A 956 47.66 5.71 -8.45
CA TYR A 956 47.03 5.92 -7.16
C TYR A 956 45.77 5.08 -7.06
N LYS A 957 44.87 5.23 -8.08
CA LYS A 957 43.55 4.61 -8.13
C LYS A 957 43.21 4.20 -9.55
N LYS A 958 42.61 3.02 -9.68
CA LYS A 958 42.01 2.53 -10.93
C LYS A 958 40.58 2.08 -10.67
N GLU A 959 39.65 2.69 -11.36
CA GLU A 959 38.21 2.42 -11.28
C GLU A 959 37.71 2.00 -12.67
N ARG A 960 36.72 1.10 -12.69
CA ARG A 960 36.09 0.67 -13.94
C ARG A 960 34.62 1.05 -13.95
N PHE A 961 34.19 1.58 -15.08
CA PHE A 961 32.82 2.04 -15.30
C PHE A 961 32.21 1.41 -16.53
N LYS A 962 30.90 1.27 -16.50
CA LYS A 962 30.06 0.90 -17.63
C LYS A 962 28.81 1.77 -17.61
N ASP A 963 28.59 2.51 -18.71
CA ASP A 963 27.42 3.39 -18.86
C ASP A 963 27.25 4.37 -17.65
N GLY A 964 28.36 4.89 -17.14
CA GLY A 964 28.40 5.80 -15.98
C GLY A 964 28.41 5.16 -14.60
N SER A 965 28.06 3.88 -14.48
CA SER A 965 28.00 3.15 -13.22
C SER A 965 29.31 2.39 -12.94
N HIS A 966 29.72 2.32 -11.67
CA HIS A 966 30.81 1.45 -11.24
C HIS A 966 30.48 -0.01 -11.54
N GLU A 967 31.35 -0.69 -12.28
CA GLU A 967 31.18 -2.08 -12.67
C GLU A 967 32.52 -2.82 -12.68
N GLY A 968 32.64 -3.93 -11.96
CA GLY A 968 33.86 -4.71 -11.84
C GLY A 968 34.73 -4.23 -10.69
N THR A 969 36.09 -4.31 -10.87
CA THR A 969 37.04 -4.11 -9.78
C THR A 969 37.53 -2.66 -9.71
N GLN A 970 37.56 -2.11 -8.50
CA GLN A 970 38.25 -0.86 -8.17
C GLN A 970 39.48 -1.15 -7.30
N GLU A 971 40.59 -0.52 -7.60
CA GLU A 971 41.89 -0.75 -6.94
C GLU A 971 42.51 0.56 -6.48
N TYR A 972 43.00 0.56 -5.25
CA TYR A 972 43.77 1.65 -4.65
C TYR A 972 45.18 1.17 -4.32
N PHE A 973 46.15 1.97 -4.63
CA PHE A 973 47.59 1.69 -4.41
C PHE A 973 48.21 2.76 -3.52
N LYS A 974 49.29 2.39 -2.82
CA LYS A 974 50.16 3.33 -2.15
C LYS A 974 51.19 3.91 -3.13
N GLU A 975 51.85 4.97 -2.78
CA GLU A 975 52.80 5.63 -3.64
C GLU A 975 53.99 4.73 -4.06
N ASP A 976 54.31 3.69 -3.28
CA ASP A 976 55.28 2.66 -3.59
C ASP A 976 54.76 1.55 -4.53
N GLY A 977 53.54 1.69 -5.04
CA GLY A 977 52.87 0.75 -5.96
C GLY A 977 52.25 -0.48 -5.28
N LYS A 978 52.32 -0.63 -3.96
CA LYS A 978 51.68 -1.73 -3.26
C LYS A 978 50.16 -1.53 -3.15
N LYS A 979 49.40 -2.61 -3.32
CA LYS A 979 47.95 -2.59 -3.14
C LYS A 979 47.58 -2.17 -1.72
N TRP A 980 46.58 -1.30 -1.63
CA TRP A 980 45.99 -0.82 -0.40
C TRP A 980 44.60 -1.40 -0.19
N LEU A 981 43.75 -1.33 -1.25
CA LEU A 981 42.36 -1.83 -1.23
C LEU A 981 41.99 -2.29 -2.63
N THR A 982 41.16 -3.34 -2.69
CA THR A 982 40.51 -3.78 -3.92
C THR A 982 39.03 -4.05 -3.59
N ALA A 983 38.10 -3.48 -4.32
CA ALA A 983 36.68 -3.62 -4.10
C ALA A 983 35.97 -4.05 -5.39
N GLU A 984 35.01 -4.96 -5.27
CA GLU A 984 34.20 -5.45 -6.39
C GLU A 984 32.85 -4.72 -6.40
N TYR A 985 32.44 -4.26 -7.59
CA TYR A 985 31.19 -3.53 -7.82
C TYR A 985 30.35 -4.20 -8.89
N LYS A 986 29.04 -4.10 -8.74
CA LYS A 986 28.05 -4.44 -9.76
C LYS A 986 26.91 -3.45 -9.65
N ASN A 987 26.47 -2.88 -10.79
CA ASN A 987 25.36 -1.92 -10.83
C ASN A 987 25.51 -0.75 -9.83
N GLU A 988 26.70 -0.12 -9.75
CA GLU A 988 27.06 0.97 -8.81
C GLU A 988 27.17 0.54 -7.33
N GLU A 989 26.86 -0.70 -6.97
CA GLU A 989 26.85 -1.18 -5.59
C GLU A 989 28.05 -2.08 -5.28
N LEU A 990 28.61 -1.98 -4.06
CA LEU A 990 29.55 -2.98 -3.55
C LEU A 990 28.91 -4.36 -3.63
N HIS A 991 29.48 -5.24 -4.43
CA HIS A 991 28.96 -6.59 -4.65
C HIS A 991 30.11 -7.57 -4.92
N GLY A 992 30.31 -8.52 -4.03
CA GLY A 992 31.48 -9.42 -4.02
C GLY A 992 32.43 -9.10 -2.89
N ASN A 993 33.74 -9.33 -3.11
CA ASN A 993 34.73 -9.18 -2.08
C ASN A 993 35.44 -7.81 -2.11
N THR A 994 35.66 -7.28 -0.90
CA THR A 994 36.53 -6.14 -0.68
C THR A 994 37.78 -6.64 0.08
N TYR A 995 38.94 -6.57 -0.55
CA TYR A 995 40.20 -7.01 -0.04
C TYR A 995 41.01 -5.82 0.54
N ILE A 996 41.40 -5.90 1.80
CA ILE A 996 42.15 -4.88 2.53
C ILE A 996 43.57 -5.35 2.77
N TYR A 997 44.56 -4.53 2.39
CA TYR A 997 45.97 -4.88 2.43
C TYR A 997 46.72 -3.98 3.41
N THR A 998 47.62 -4.60 4.23
CA THR A 998 48.59 -3.91 5.04
C THR A 998 49.98 -4.17 4.48
N ASN A 999 50.68 -3.10 4.06
CA ASN A 999 52.00 -3.22 3.39
C ASN A 999 52.04 -4.15 2.18
N GLY A 1000 50.92 -4.23 1.42
CA GLY A 1000 50.77 -5.09 0.25
C GLY A 1000 50.41 -6.55 0.56
N ILE A 1001 50.21 -6.90 1.83
CA ILE A 1001 49.81 -8.24 2.29
C ILE A 1001 48.30 -8.17 2.61
N LEU A 1002 47.51 -9.13 2.10
CA LEU A 1002 46.06 -9.23 2.41
C LEU A 1002 45.89 -9.54 3.91
N THR A 1003 45.14 -8.69 4.59
CA THR A 1003 44.91 -8.81 6.05
C THR A 1003 43.46 -8.97 6.43
N LEU A 1004 42.51 -8.56 5.56
CA LEU A 1004 41.09 -8.63 5.83
C LEU A 1004 40.30 -8.70 4.53
N THR A 1005 39.25 -9.53 4.49
CA THR A 1005 38.27 -9.55 3.42
C THR A 1005 36.89 -9.27 3.99
N LYS A 1006 36.19 -8.31 3.42
CA LYS A 1006 34.76 -8.03 3.69
C LYS A 1006 33.96 -8.41 2.45
N LYS A 1007 32.87 -9.17 2.62
CA LYS A 1007 32.01 -9.57 1.51
C LYS A 1007 30.72 -8.76 1.57
N TYR A 1008 30.35 -8.21 0.43
CA TYR A 1008 29.15 -7.40 0.26
C TYR A 1008 28.18 -8.03 -0.72
N ASP A 1009 26.90 -7.78 -0.54
CA ASP A 1009 25.84 -8.05 -1.49
C ASP A 1009 24.94 -6.81 -1.53
N SER A 1010 24.84 -6.14 -2.68
CA SER A 1010 24.03 -4.92 -2.89
C SER A 1010 24.27 -3.85 -1.79
N ASN A 1011 25.56 -3.49 -1.58
CA ASN A 1011 26.06 -2.59 -0.53
C ASN A 1011 25.91 -3.09 0.93
N GLU A 1012 25.23 -4.21 1.16
CA GLU A 1012 25.10 -4.79 2.50
C GLU A 1012 26.30 -5.67 2.85
N LEU A 1013 26.91 -5.41 3.99
CA LEU A 1013 28.00 -6.25 4.50
C LEU A 1013 27.44 -7.57 5.02
N VAL A 1014 27.70 -8.68 4.32
CA VAL A 1014 27.15 -10.00 4.65
C VAL A 1014 28.15 -10.93 5.37
N GLU A 1015 29.47 -10.71 5.21
CA GLU A 1015 30.50 -11.55 5.81
C GLU A 1015 31.81 -10.80 6.04
N ILE A 1016 32.54 -11.15 7.09
CA ILE A 1016 33.91 -10.69 7.34
C ILE A 1016 34.80 -11.91 7.55
N ILE A 1017 35.85 -12.03 6.72
CA ILE A 1017 36.84 -13.11 6.71
C ILE A 1017 38.20 -12.51 7.08
N LYS A 1018 38.85 -13.02 8.15
CA LYS A 1018 40.16 -12.59 8.61
C LYS A 1018 41.27 -13.52 8.06
#